data_11e4f5e102f2f09f6bc2a90a6343d102
#
_entry.id   11e4f5e102f2f09f6bc2a90a6343d102
#
_cell.length_a   1.000
_cell.length_b   1.000
_cell.length_c   1.000
_cell.angle_alpha   90.00
_cell.angle_beta   90.00
_cell.angle_gamma   90.00
#
_symmetry.space_group_name_H-M   'P 1'
#
loop_
_entity.id
_entity.type
_entity.pdbx_description
1 polymer ?
#
loop_
_entity_poly.entity_id
_entity_poly.type
_entity_poly.pdbx_seq_one_letter_code
_entity_poly.pdbx_strand_id
1 'polypeptide(L)'
;MKGKKRVHAFKNRMEHWQVVSIGLTVYDAIAMILAFFLALWFRFDCRYTMIPKEYLNLYFKFILIYAVISIFVFRKMRLYNSIWRFASYSELLRTVVATGITFVIHCVGMNVFFGRMPLSYYVFGIMIQFVLTLGVRFSYRFVLLERSRQRKSEEIAKAKKVLLIGAGKAGQMILRDIKTAKELEDVVCCIIDDNPNKWGRYIEGVPVVGGRDDILSCVEQFKIEKIVVAIPSATAQEKRDILNICKETGCEMKNLPGIYQFLTGEVRVSALKDVAVEDLLGRDPIKVNMQEINAFIQGKKVMVTGGGGSIGSGLCRLIAEYHPKQLIIFDIYENNAYDIQQELKKKYPELDLVVLIGSIRDSRRINAVFETYRPDIVYHAAAHKHVPLMEDSPCESIKNNAIGTYKTAYAAMMNGCQRFVLISTDKAVNPTNIMGASKRLCEMIVQSFDRMIKEKTPERLPILYAHADDEDGAMVKKHIFSEDIKTEFVAVRFGNVLGSNGSVIPLFKKQIAAGGPVTVTHPDIIRYFMTIPEAVSLVLQAGTYAKGGEIFVLDMGSPVKIDTLARNLIKLSGLKPDIDIKIEYTGLRPGEKLYEEKLMAEEGLKKTPNDLIHIGCPIPFEVEGFLKHLQSLMEMAYANDEHIRDKVSEIVTTYHPAGEHGSEKKGEVYERLLGEKNSLHQ
;
A
#
# COMPACT_ATOMS: atom_id res chain seq x y z
N MET A 1 35.80 -15.95 -34.06
CA MET A 1 35.86 -16.85 -35.25
C MET A 1 35.08 -18.13 -34.95
N LYS A 2 34.35 -18.61 -35.99
CA LYS A 2 33.54 -19.83 -36.07
C LYS A 2 32.14 -19.74 -35.50
N GLY A 3 31.24 -19.15 -36.29
CA GLY A 3 29.80 -19.37 -36.23
C GLY A 3 29.43 -20.77 -36.67
N LYS A 4 28.73 -21.51 -35.82
CA LYS A 4 28.03 -22.74 -36.22
C LYS A 4 26.63 -22.36 -36.71
N LYS A 5 26.43 -22.39 -38.01
CA LYS A 5 25.11 -22.44 -38.64
C LYS A 5 24.44 -23.75 -38.24
N ARG A 6 23.40 -23.70 -37.40
CA ARG A 6 22.47 -24.80 -37.20
C ARG A 6 21.49 -24.82 -38.38
N VAL A 7 21.72 -25.73 -39.30
CA VAL A 7 20.73 -26.12 -40.31
C VAL A 7 19.67 -26.95 -39.57
N HIS A 8 18.48 -26.38 -39.35
CA HIS A 8 17.32 -27.16 -38.91
C HIS A 8 16.83 -28.00 -40.09
N ALA A 9 17.04 -29.28 -39.99
CA ALA A 9 16.35 -30.24 -40.83
C ALA A 9 14.84 -30.16 -40.54
N PHE A 10 14.06 -29.70 -41.47
CA PHE A 10 12.59 -29.73 -41.49
C PHE A 10 12.17 -31.22 -41.61
N LYS A 11 12.00 -31.87 -40.44
CA LYS A 11 11.31 -33.16 -40.39
C LYS A 11 9.81 -32.84 -40.54
N ASN A 12 9.21 -33.22 -41.68
CA ASN A 12 7.78 -33.15 -41.98
C ASN A 12 6.97 -33.93 -40.92
N ARG A 13 6.75 -33.34 -39.77
CA ARG A 13 5.74 -33.79 -38.79
C ARG A 13 4.50 -32.95 -39.07
N MET A 14 3.43 -33.58 -39.62
CA MET A 14 2.15 -32.90 -39.76
C MET A 14 1.75 -32.27 -38.44
N GLU A 15 1.36 -31.00 -38.45
CA GLU A 15 0.89 -30.32 -37.27
C GLU A 15 -0.47 -30.90 -36.84
N HIS A 16 -0.71 -30.93 -35.56
CA HIS A 16 -1.92 -31.53 -34.96
C HIS A 16 -3.23 -31.07 -35.64
N TRP A 17 -3.32 -29.78 -36.04
CA TRP A 17 -4.48 -29.24 -36.76
C TRP A 17 -4.66 -29.84 -38.16
N GLN A 18 -3.59 -30.22 -38.86
CA GLN A 18 -3.63 -30.87 -40.17
C GLN A 18 -4.19 -32.29 -40.06
N VAL A 19 -3.78 -33.02 -39.04
CA VAL A 19 -4.28 -34.39 -38.77
C VAL A 19 -5.78 -34.36 -38.47
N VAL A 20 -6.23 -33.40 -37.63
CA VAL A 20 -7.66 -33.23 -37.30
C VAL A 20 -8.46 -32.82 -38.53
N SER A 21 -7.98 -31.91 -39.35
CA SER A 21 -8.62 -31.48 -40.59
C SER A 21 -8.80 -32.63 -41.61
N ILE A 22 -7.76 -33.47 -41.78
CA ILE A 22 -7.84 -34.66 -42.63
C ILE A 22 -8.84 -35.66 -42.04
N GLY A 23 -8.78 -35.95 -40.74
CA GLY A 23 -9.71 -36.85 -40.04
C GLY A 23 -11.19 -36.42 -40.24
N LEU A 24 -11.48 -35.13 -40.09
CA LEU A 24 -12.82 -34.57 -40.28
C LEU A 24 -13.25 -34.67 -41.76
N THR A 25 -12.33 -34.45 -42.69
CA THR A 25 -12.64 -34.57 -44.15
C THR A 25 -13.04 -36.00 -44.50
N VAL A 26 -12.30 -36.99 -43.98
CA VAL A 26 -12.61 -38.43 -44.17
C VAL A 26 -13.94 -38.80 -43.50
N TYR A 27 -14.14 -38.32 -42.28
CA TYR A 27 -15.41 -38.55 -41.56
C TYR A 27 -16.60 -37.98 -42.31
N ASP A 28 -16.52 -36.72 -42.76
CA ASP A 28 -17.63 -36.06 -43.51
C ASP A 28 -17.93 -36.82 -44.81
N ALA A 29 -16.93 -37.32 -45.53
CA ALA A 29 -17.12 -38.14 -46.72
C ALA A 29 -17.91 -39.42 -46.38
N ILE A 30 -17.50 -40.14 -45.37
CA ILE A 30 -18.19 -41.35 -44.90
C ILE A 30 -19.62 -41.03 -44.38
N ALA A 31 -19.76 -39.93 -43.60
CA ALA A 31 -21.03 -39.49 -43.08
C ALA A 31 -22.04 -39.14 -44.21
N MET A 32 -21.61 -38.49 -45.29
CA MET A 32 -22.45 -38.16 -46.43
C MET A 32 -22.91 -39.43 -47.18
N ILE A 33 -21.96 -40.35 -47.41
CA ILE A 33 -22.29 -41.64 -48.05
C ILE A 33 -23.30 -42.39 -47.20
N LEU A 34 -23.02 -42.53 -45.90
CA LEU A 34 -23.86 -43.25 -44.97
C LEU A 34 -25.24 -42.59 -44.80
N ALA A 35 -25.33 -41.26 -44.73
CA ALA A 35 -26.55 -40.52 -44.53
C ALA A 35 -27.60 -40.79 -45.62
N PHE A 36 -27.20 -40.74 -46.89
CA PHE A 36 -28.08 -41.00 -48.03
C PHE A 36 -28.37 -42.48 -48.24
N PHE A 37 -27.42 -43.36 -47.85
CA PHE A 37 -27.74 -44.80 -47.81
C PHE A 37 -28.80 -45.11 -46.76
N LEU A 38 -28.65 -44.60 -45.54
CA LEU A 38 -29.60 -44.75 -44.46
C LEU A 38 -30.97 -44.18 -44.82
N ALA A 39 -31.00 -43.03 -45.51
CA ALA A 39 -32.24 -42.44 -45.98
C ALA A 39 -32.99 -43.36 -46.99
N LEU A 40 -32.23 -44.00 -47.90
CA LEU A 40 -32.81 -44.99 -48.81
C LEU A 40 -33.27 -46.25 -48.04
N TRP A 41 -32.47 -46.73 -47.11
CA TRP A 41 -32.77 -47.90 -46.28
C TRP A 41 -34.03 -47.67 -45.39
N PHE A 42 -34.14 -46.53 -44.74
CA PHE A 42 -35.34 -46.16 -43.95
C PHE A 42 -36.58 -46.04 -44.82
N ARG A 43 -36.47 -45.60 -46.06
CA ARG A 43 -37.61 -45.52 -46.97
C ARG A 43 -38.22 -46.88 -47.28
N PHE A 44 -37.43 -47.96 -47.23
CA PHE A 44 -37.81 -49.34 -47.49
C PHE A 44 -37.83 -50.19 -46.20
N ASP A 45 -38.35 -49.62 -45.10
CA ASP A 45 -38.56 -50.27 -43.81
C ASP A 45 -37.33 -51.03 -43.26
N CYS A 46 -36.15 -50.49 -43.45
CA CYS A 46 -34.89 -51.05 -43.01
C CYS A 46 -34.59 -52.46 -43.59
N ARG A 47 -35.18 -52.82 -44.76
CA ARG A 47 -34.95 -54.10 -45.46
C ARG A 47 -34.21 -53.88 -46.74
N TYR A 48 -32.92 -54.25 -46.76
CA TYR A 48 -32.04 -54.07 -47.94
C TYR A 48 -32.59 -54.77 -49.20
N THR A 49 -33.22 -55.93 -49.06
CA THR A 49 -33.78 -56.73 -50.15
C THR A 49 -35.00 -56.07 -50.82
N MET A 50 -35.67 -55.16 -50.12
CA MET A 50 -36.83 -54.43 -50.64
C MET A 50 -36.46 -53.17 -51.44
N ILE A 51 -35.20 -52.79 -51.45
CA ILE A 51 -34.75 -51.61 -52.20
C ILE A 51 -34.67 -51.96 -53.70
N PRO A 52 -35.42 -51.31 -54.60
CA PRO A 52 -35.36 -51.56 -56.01
C PRO A 52 -33.92 -51.34 -56.55
N LYS A 53 -33.47 -52.25 -57.37
CA LYS A 53 -32.12 -52.22 -57.95
C LYS A 53 -31.84 -50.90 -58.74
N GLU A 54 -32.85 -50.31 -59.29
CA GLU A 54 -32.76 -49.00 -59.97
C GLU A 54 -32.29 -47.91 -59.01
N TYR A 55 -32.87 -47.78 -57.84
CA TYR A 55 -32.47 -46.77 -56.84
C TYR A 55 -31.07 -47.03 -56.27
N LEU A 56 -30.73 -48.28 -56.08
CA LEU A 56 -29.36 -48.64 -55.64
C LEU A 56 -28.32 -48.25 -56.72
N ASN A 57 -28.61 -48.52 -57.97
CA ASN A 57 -27.72 -48.17 -59.07
C ASN A 57 -27.56 -46.64 -59.20
N LEU A 58 -28.66 -45.88 -59.08
CA LEU A 58 -28.62 -44.41 -59.11
C LEU A 58 -27.82 -43.86 -57.92
N TYR A 59 -28.04 -44.39 -56.73
CA TYR A 59 -27.29 -44.03 -55.52
C TYR A 59 -25.79 -44.27 -55.73
N PHE A 60 -25.34 -45.47 -56.07
CA PHE A 60 -23.91 -45.76 -56.24
C PHE A 60 -23.22 -44.97 -57.34
N LYS A 61 -23.93 -44.65 -58.41
CA LYS A 61 -23.38 -43.83 -59.50
C LYS A 61 -23.12 -42.39 -59.07
N PHE A 62 -23.93 -41.81 -58.19
CA PHE A 62 -23.83 -40.39 -57.86
C PHE A 62 -23.16 -40.11 -56.52
N ILE A 63 -23.28 -41.00 -55.51
CA ILE A 63 -22.91 -40.70 -54.13
C ILE A 63 -21.43 -40.32 -53.96
N LEU A 64 -20.51 -40.96 -54.71
CA LEU A 64 -19.07 -40.65 -54.66
C LEU A 64 -18.79 -39.26 -55.27
N ILE A 65 -19.44 -38.92 -56.36
CA ILE A 65 -19.32 -37.60 -57.00
C ILE A 65 -19.86 -36.53 -56.06
N TYR A 66 -21.00 -36.82 -55.45
CA TYR A 66 -21.58 -35.92 -54.46
C TYR A 66 -20.69 -35.70 -53.22
N ALA A 67 -20.07 -36.74 -52.67
CA ALA A 67 -19.17 -36.62 -51.55
C ALA A 67 -17.96 -35.73 -51.87
N VAL A 68 -17.35 -35.89 -53.06
CA VAL A 68 -16.24 -35.05 -53.49
C VAL A 68 -16.65 -33.57 -53.65
N ILE A 69 -17.79 -33.30 -54.30
CA ILE A 69 -18.32 -31.93 -54.46
C ILE A 69 -18.63 -31.32 -53.10
N SER A 70 -19.25 -32.08 -52.22
CA SER A 70 -19.60 -31.62 -50.87
C SER A 70 -18.39 -31.30 -50.00
N ILE A 71 -17.32 -32.10 -50.08
CA ILE A 71 -16.04 -31.79 -49.41
C ILE A 71 -15.45 -30.50 -49.95
N PHE A 72 -15.52 -30.27 -51.27
CA PHE A 72 -15.07 -29.02 -51.88
C PHE A 72 -15.86 -27.82 -51.37
N VAL A 73 -17.19 -27.92 -51.28
CA VAL A 73 -18.06 -26.88 -50.71
C VAL A 73 -17.69 -26.61 -49.23
N PHE A 74 -17.54 -27.66 -48.40
CA PHE A 74 -17.17 -27.55 -47.00
C PHE A 74 -15.79 -26.89 -46.84
N ARG A 75 -14.83 -27.22 -47.71
CA ARG A 75 -13.49 -26.59 -47.70
C ARG A 75 -13.56 -25.11 -48.06
N LYS A 76 -14.35 -24.73 -49.11
CA LYS A 76 -14.56 -23.34 -49.54
C LYS A 76 -15.29 -22.53 -48.45
N MET A 77 -16.19 -23.12 -47.70
CA MET A 77 -16.89 -22.54 -46.55
C MET A 77 -16.03 -22.53 -45.29
N ARG A 78 -14.75 -22.94 -45.37
CA ARG A 78 -13.74 -22.97 -44.28
C ARG A 78 -14.15 -23.84 -43.07
N LEU A 79 -14.97 -24.87 -43.24
CA LEU A 79 -15.37 -25.77 -42.17
C LEU A 79 -14.23 -26.65 -41.61
N TYR A 80 -13.11 -26.76 -42.33
CA TYR A 80 -11.93 -27.52 -41.87
C TYR A 80 -10.81 -26.64 -41.35
N ASN A 81 -10.93 -25.31 -41.44
CA ASN A 81 -9.90 -24.36 -41.00
C ASN A 81 -10.25 -23.69 -39.64
N SER A 82 -11.36 -24.04 -39.02
CA SER A 82 -11.83 -23.45 -37.77
C SER A 82 -11.09 -24.04 -36.58
N ILE A 83 -10.72 -23.18 -35.64
CA ILE A 83 -10.21 -23.61 -34.32
C ILE A 83 -11.40 -24.03 -33.48
N TRP A 84 -11.72 -25.33 -33.49
CA TRP A 84 -12.90 -25.95 -32.85
C TRP A 84 -13.03 -25.71 -31.32
N ARG A 85 -11.97 -25.12 -30.71
CA ARG A 85 -11.98 -24.72 -29.30
C ARG A 85 -12.97 -23.58 -29.00
N PHE A 86 -13.35 -22.80 -30.03
CA PHE A 86 -14.19 -21.60 -29.91
C PHE A 86 -15.40 -21.62 -30.83
N ALA A 87 -16.02 -22.79 -31.07
CA ALA A 87 -17.20 -22.89 -31.92
C ALA A 87 -18.26 -21.87 -31.50
N SER A 88 -18.54 -20.90 -32.38
CA SER A 88 -19.48 -19.81 -32.15
C SER A 88 -20.75 -19.98 -33.01
N TYR A 89 -21.75 -19.13 -32.78
CA TYR A 89 -22.97 -19.05 -33.59
C TYR A 89 -22.66 -18.94 -35.12
N SER A 90 -21.59 -18.25 -35.47
CA SER A 90 -21.16 -18.11 -36.86
C SER A 90 -20.72 -19.44 -37.50
N GLU A 91 -20.20 -20.38 -36.76
CA GLU A 91 -19.80 -21.71 -37.28
C GLU A 91 -21.02 -22.63 -37.47
N LEU A 92 -21.98 -22.56 -36.54
CA LEU A 92 -23.26 -23.22 -36.72
C LEU A 92 -23.93 -22.74 -37.99
N LEU A 93 -24.02 -21.43 -38.20
CA LEU A 93 -24.63 -20.84 -39.38
C LEU A 93 -23.92 -21.27 -40.67
N ARG A 94 -22.56 -21.30 -40.69
CA ARG A 94 -21.78 -21.81 -41.83
C ARG A 94 -22.08 -23.27 -42.14
N THR A 95 -22.24 -24.11 -41.11
CA THR A 95 -22.58 -25.53 -41.26
C THR A 95 -23.97 -25.69 -41.90
N VAL A 96 -24.95 -24.91 -41.39
CA VAL A 96 -26.31 -24.90 -41.97
C VAL A 96 -26.31 -24.49 -43.43
N VAL A 97 -25.61 -23.39 -43.79
CA VAL A 97 -25.51 -22.88 -45.16
C VAL A 97 -24.78 -23.88 -46.06
N ALA A 98 -23.66 -24.43 -45.60
CA ALA A 98 -22.90 -25.40 -46.39
C ALA A 98 -23.72 -26.69 -46.68
N THR A 99 -24.42 -27.19 -45.67
CA THR A 99 -25.30 -28.35 -45.83
C THR A 99 -26.47 -28.04 -46.75
N GLY A 100 -27.08 -26.83 -46.67
CA GLY A 100 -28.10 -26.37 -47.59
C GLY A 100 -27.63 -26.30 -49.04
N ILE A 101 -26.41 -25.77 -49.29
CA ILE A 101 -25.84 -25.74 -50.64
C ILE A 101 -25.61 -27.16 -51.15
N THR A 102 -25.04 -28.06 -50.36
CA THR A 102 -24.79 -29.43 -50.78
C THR A 102 -26.11 -30.19 -51.05
N PHE A 103 -27.16 -29.88 -50.29
CA PHE A 103 -28.49 -30.43 -50.54
C PHE A 103 -29.04 -30.02 -51.90
N VAL A 104 -29.01 -28.73 -52.22
CA VAL A 104 -29.46 -28.24 -53.54
C VAL A 104 -28.65 -28.91 -54.67
N ILE A 105 -27.34 -29.05 -54.52
CA ILE A 105 -26.46 -29.74 -55.48
C ILE A 105 -26.88 -31.21 -55.60
N HIS A 106 -27.19 -31.87 -54.48
CA HIS A 106 -27.64 -33.26 -54.53
C HIS A 106 -29.00 -33.43 -55.24
N CYS A 107 -29.95 -32.59 -54.93
CA CYS A 107 -31.30 -32.63 -55.56
C CYS A 107 -31.18 -32.36 -57.09
N VAL A 108 -30.48 -31.29 -57.48
CA VAL A 108 -30.33 -30.93 -58.89
C VAL A 108 -29.49 -31.98 -59.63
N GLY A 109 -28.35 -32.36 -59.09
CA GLY A 109 -27.43 -33.31 -59.70
C GLY A 109 -28.08 -34.68 -59.95
N MET A 110 -28.82 -35.20 -58.94
CA MET A 110 -29.50 -36.47 -59.04
C MET A 110 -30.62 -36.40 -60.08
N ASN A 111 -31.52 -35.40 -59.98
CA ASN A 111 -32.69 -35.32 -60.86
C ASN A 111 -32.37 -35.00 -62.32
N VAL A 112 -31.30 -34.19 -62.58
CA VAL A 112 -30.94 -33.76 -63.96
C VAL A 112 -30.09 -34.82 -64.69
N PHE A 113 -29.12 -35.44 -63.98
CA PHE A 113 -28.11 -36.27 -64.63
C PHE A 113 -28.33 -37.80 -64.48
N PHE A 114 -29.04 -38.20 -63.39
CA PHE A 114 -29.11 -39.64 -63.05
C PHE A 114 -30.54 -40.19 -63.01
N GLY A 115 -31.49 -39.44 -62.50
CA GLY A 115 -32.88 -39.88 -62.42
C GLY A 115 -33.55 -39.49 -61.11
N ARG A 116 -34.91 -39.69 -61.03
CA ARG A 116 -35.70 -39.28 -59.87
C ARG A 116 -35.59 -40.32 -58.74
N MET A 117 -35.31 -39.81 -57.51
CA MET A 117 -35.39 -40.59 -56.30
C MET A 117 -36.65 -40.22 -55.49
N PRO A 118 -37.15 -41.07 -54.55
CA PRO A 118 -38.26 -40.76 -53.69
C PRO A 118 -38.00 -39.48 -52.87
N LEU A 119 -39.03 -38.64 -52.66
CA LEU A 119 -38.89 -37.37 -51.91
C LEU A 119 -38.29 -37.57 -50.51
N SER A 120 -38.71 -38.66 -49.83
CA SER A 120 -38.22 -39.03 -48.49
C SER A 120 -36.70 -39.31 -48.47
N TYR A 121 -36.12 -39.79 -49.54
CA TYR A 121 -34.68 -39.98 -49.66
C TYR A 121 -33.92 -38.63 -49.52
N TYR A 122 -34.37 -37.59 -50.18
CA TYR A 122 -33.73 -36.28 -50.09
C TYR A 122 -33.92 -35.67 -48.72
N VAL A 123 -35.14 -35.73 -48.14
CA VAL A 123 -35.44 -35.14 -46.85
C VAL A 123 -34.69 -35.84 -45.70
N PHE A 124 -34.77 -37.17 -45.62
CA PHE A 124 -34.02 -37.90 -44.60
C PHE A 124 -32.51 -37.84 -44.81
N GLY A 125 -32.04 -37.89 -46.06
CA GLY A 125 -30.62 -37.81 -46.36
C GLY A 125 -29.98 -36.54 -45.86
N ILE A 126 -30.59 -35.37 -46.13
CA ILE A 126 -30.05 -34.10 -45.63
C ILE A 126 -30.16 -33.98 -44.11
N MET A 127 -31.26 -34.44 -43.51
CA MET A 127 -31.39 -34.41 -42.05
C MET A 127 -30.31 -35.24 -41.37
N ILE A 128 -30.10 -36.47 -41.81
CA ILE A 128 -29.07 -37.37 -41.25
C ILE A 128 -27.69 -36.79 -41.50
N GLN A 129 -27.40 -36.32 -42.72
CA GLN A 129 -26.12 -35.64 -43.05
C GLN A 129 -25.86 -34.49 -42.12
N PHE A 130 -26.84 -33.59 -41.91
CA PHE A 130 -26.74 -32.44 -41.05
C PHE A 130 -26.42 -32.84 -39.60
N VAL A 131 -27.19 -33.82 -39.04
CA VAL A 131 -26.98 -34.33 -37.68
C VAL A 131 -25.59 -34.95 -37.54
N LEU A 132 -25.13 -35.77 -38.45
CA LEU A 132 -23.80 -36.39 -38.37
C LEU A 132 -22.68 -35.34 -38.50
N THR A 133 -22.83 -34.42 -39.43
CA THR A 133 -21.84 -33.33 -39.63
C THR A 133 -21.75 -32.41 -38.40
N LEU A 134 -22.87 -32.05 -37.80
CA LEU A 134 -22.95 -31.21 -36.60
C LEU A 134 -22.48 -31.97 -35.38
N GLY A 135 -22.94 -33.23 -35.25
CA GLY A 135 -22.70 -34.08 -34.06
C GLY A 135 -21.22 -34.27 -33.77
N VAL A 136 -20.39 -34.62 -34.77
CA VAL A 136 -18.93 -34.81 -34.58
C VAL A 136 -18.25 -33.52 -34.10
N ARG A 137 -18.70 -32.39 -34.60
CA ARG A 137 -18.14 -31.07 -34.23
C ARG A 137 -18.48 -30.67 -32.82
N PHE A 138 -19.73 -30.90 -32.39
CA PHE A 138 -20.17 -30.62 -31.02
C PHE A 138 -19.67 -31.63 -30.00
N SER A 139 -19.60 -32.92 -30.36
CA SER A 139 -19.05 -33.97 -29.47
C SER A 139 -17.59 -33.71 -29.11
N TYR A 140 -16.77 -33.31 -30.07
CA TYR A 140 -15.37 -32.95 -29.81
C TYR A 140 -15.26 -31.78 -28.83
N ARG A 141 -16.09 -30.75 -28.98
CA ARG A 141 -16.16 -29.63 -28.06
C ARG A 141 -16.60 -30.05 -26.66
N PHE A 142 -17.62 -30.90 -26.55
CA PHE A 142 -18.13 -31.39 -25.28
C PHE A 142 -17.07 -32.17 -24.53
N VAL A 143 -16.35 -33.06 -25.19
CA VAL A 143 -15.24 -33.83 -24.59
C VAL A 143 -14.11 -32.91 -24.11
N LEU A 144 -13.76 -31.88 -24.87
CA LEU A 144 -12.73 -30.92 -24.46
C LEU A 144 -13.19 -30.08 -23.26
N LEU A 145 -14.44 -29.66 -23.23
CA LEU A 145 -15.02 -28.93 -22.09
C LEU A 145 -15.06 -29.77 -20.83
N GLU A 146 -15.44 -31.04 -20.94
CA GLU A 146 -15.50 -31.96 -19.81
C GLU A 146 -14.11 -32.29 -19.26
N ARG A 147 -13.13 -32.51 -20.12
CA ARG A 147 -11.70 -32.67 -19.71
C ARG A 147 -11.16 -31.42 -19.05
N SER A 148 -11.51 -30.22 -19.55
CA SER A 148 -11.15 -28.95 -18.96
C SER A 148 -11.82 -28.75 -17.60
N ARG A 149 -13.06 -29.24 -17.43
CA ARG A 149 -13.84 -29.17 -16.19
C ARG A 149 -13.25 -30.10 -15.11
N GLN A 150 -12.85 -31.32 -15.49
CA GLN A 150 -12.20 -32.25 -14.58
C GLN A 150 -10.83 -31.76 -14.09
N ARG A 151 -9.98 -31.21 -15.00
CA ARG A 151 -8.73 -30.57 -14.61
C ARG A 151 -8.92 -29.38 -13.67
N LYS A 152 -9.92 -28.52 -13.95
CA LYS A 152 -10.29 -27.44 -13.04
C LYS A 152 -10.76 -27.92 -11.67
N SER A 153 -11.45 -29.06 -11.59
CA SER A 153 -11.90 -29.64 -10.31
C SER A 153 -10.71 -30.10 -9.45
N GLU A 154 -9.67 -30.68 -10.06
CA GLU A 154 -8.43 -31.06 -9.36
C GLU A 154 -7.59 -29.85 -8.97
N GLU A 155 -7.50 -28.82 -9.80
CA GLU A 155 -6.85 -27.54 -9.50
C GLU A 155 -7.60 -26.77 -8.40
N ILE A 156 -8.92 -26.76 -8.41
CA ILE A 156 -9.78 -26.14 -7.37
C ILE A 156 -9.63 -26.85 -6.02
N ALA A 157 -9.40 -28.17 -6.00
CA ALA A 157 -9.18 -28.92 -4.75
C ALA A 157 -7.87 -28.53 -4.03
N LYS A 158 -6.90 -27.97 -4.73
CA LYS A 158 -5.62 -27.48 -4.20
C LYS A 158 -5.58 -25.96 -4.01
N ALA A 159 -6.57 -25.24 -4.53
CA ALA A 159 -6.62 -23.79 -4.50
C ALA A 159 -7.02 -23.28 -3.12
N LYS A 160 -6.41 -22.17 -2.67
CA LYS A 160 -6.81 -21.45 -1.46
C LYS A 160 -8.24 -20.92 -1.62
N LYS A 161 -9.08 -21.21 -0.65
CA LYS A 161 -10.47 -20.74 -0.61
C LYS A 161 -10.55 -19.31 -0.13
N VAL A 162 -11.16 -18.45 -0.94
CA VAL A 162 -11.18 -17.00 -0.72
C VAL A 162 -12.60 -16.53 -0.42
N LEU A 163 -12.77 -15.72 0.63
CA LEU A 163 -13.92 -14.87 0.88
C LEU A 163 -13.64 -13.47 0.32
N LEU A 164 -14.53 -12.97 -0.53
CA LEU A 164 -14.44 -11.60 -1.04
C LEU A 164 -15.42 -10.69 -0.29
N ILE A 165 -14.94 -9.60 0.29
CA ILE A 165 -15.75 -8.57 0.93
C ILE A 165 -15.92 -7.39 -0.01
N GLY A 166 -17.16 -7.11 -0.37
CA GLY A 166 -17.54 -6.06 -1.30
C GLY A 166 -18.03 -6.60 -2.66
N ALA A 167 -19.34 -6.50 -2.90
CA ALA A 167 -20.02 -6.86 -4.14
C ALA A 167 -20.23 -5.64 -5.06
N GLY A 168 -19.33 -4.64 -4.99
CA GLY A 168 -19.31 -3.45 -5.83
C GLY A 168 -18.45 -3.64 -7.08
N LYS A 169 -18.23 -2.54 -7.84
CA LYS A 169 -17.38 -2.55 -9.04
C LYS A 169 -15.97 -3.09 -8.76
N ALA A 170 -15.37 -2.71 -7.63
CA ALA A 170 -14.04 -3.17 -7.23
C ALA A 170 -14.00 -4.68 -7.01
N GLY A 171 -14.93 -5.21 -6.22
CA GLY A 171 -15.02 -6.65 -5.98
C GLY A 171 -15.25 -7.43 -7.26
N GLN A 172 -16.10 -6.94 -8.18
CA GLN A 172 -16.32 -7.57 -9.47
C GLN A 172 -15.05 -7.60 -10.33
N MET A 173 -14.25 -6.53 -10.33
CA MET A 173 -12.98 -6.48 -11.08
C MET A 173 -11.96 -7.48 -10.51
N ILE A 174 -11.77 -7.50 -9.18
CA ILE A 174 -10.89 -8.46 -8.50
C ILE A 174 -11.36 -9.90 -8.76
N LEU A 175 -12.66 -10.17 -8.69
CA LEU A 175 -13.22 -11.50 -8.97
C LEU A 175 -12.91 -11.97 -10.41
N ARG A 176 -13.03 -11.08 -11.40
CA ARG A 176 -12.66 -11.39 -12.80
C ARG A 176 -11.17 -11.65 -12.94
N ASP A 177 -10.36 -10.84 -12.29
CA ASP A 177 -8.90 -10.97 -12.35
C ASP A 177 -8.43 -12.29 -11.73
N ILE A 178 -8.95 -12.67 -10.53
CA ILE A 178 -8.68 -13.98 -9.91
C ILE A 178 -9.08 -15.13 -10.85
N LYS A 179 -10.22 -15.04 -11.51
CA LYS A 179 -10.69 -16.09 -12.44
C LYS A 179 -9.88 -16.21 -13.72
N THR A 180 -9.27 -15.12 -14.19
CA THR A 180 -8.51 -15.07 -15.44
C THR A 180 -7.02 -15.31 -15.24
N ALA A 181 -6.49 -15.03 -14.06
CA ALA A 181 -5.09 -15.22 -13.71
C ALA A 181 -4.79 -16.72 -13.55
N LYS A 182 -4.09 -17.32 -14.50
CA LYS A 182 -3.70 -18.74 -14.47
C LYS A 182 -2.63 -19.08 -13.42
N GLU A 183 -1.98 -18.08 -12.87
CA GLU A 183 -0.87 -18.22 -11.92
C GLU A 183 -1.33 -18.13 -10.46
N LEU A 184 -2.59 -17.77 -10.20
CA LEU A 184 -3.13 -17.66 -8.86
C LEU A 184 -3.87 -18.95 -8.50
N GLU A 185 -3.40 -19.60 -7.46
CA GLU A 185 -4.05 -20.77 -6.84
C GLU A 185 -5.22 -20.37 -5.91
N ASP A 186 -5.92 -19.28 -6.21
CA ASP A 186 -6.99 -18.71 -5.39
C ASP A 186 -8.38 -18.97 -6.03
N VAL A 187 -9.37 -19.41 -5.23
CA VAL A 187 -10.78 -19.60 -5.67
C VAL A 187 -11.73 -18.86 -4.74
N VAL A 188 -12.47 -17.88 -5.27
CA VAL A 188 -13.49 -17.17 -4.50
C VAL A 188 -14.72 -18.06 -4.33
N CYS A 189 -15.03 -18.43 -3.07
CA CYS A 189 -16.14 -19.32 -2.73
C CYS A 189 -17.44 -18.55 -2.47
N CYS A 190 -17.37 -17.37 -1.85
CA CYS A 190 -18.53 -16.54 -1.51
C CYS A 190 -18.13 -15.06 -1.41
N ILE A 191 -19.17 -14.21 -1.45
CA ILE A 191 -19.02 -12.75 -1.35
C ILE A 191 -19.88 -12.27 -0.19
N ILE A 192 -19.36 -11.31 0.57
CA ILE A 192 -20.08 -10.57 1.62
C ILE A 192 -20.23 -9.10 1.17
N ASP A 193 -21.45 -8.54 1.38
CA ASP A 193 -21.73 -7.12 1.13
C ASP A 193 -22.82 -6.65 2.08
N ASP A 194 -22.65 -5.49 2.71
CA ASP A 194 -23.63 -4.99 3.69
C ASP A 194 -24.95 -4.49 3.07
N ASN A 195 -25.03 -4.40 1.74
CA ASN A 195 -26.25 -4.01 1.06
C ASN A 195 -27.19 -5.23 0.90
N PRO A 196 -28.31 -5.30 1.66
CA PRO A 196 -29.23 -6.45 1.62
C PRO A 196 -29.82 -6.74 0.24
N ASN A 197 -29.92 -5.72 -0.63
CA ASN A 197 -30.45 -5.88 -1.98
C ASN A 197 -29.58 -6.77 -2.88
N LYS A 198 -28.37 -7.07 -2.46
CA LYS A 198 -27.44 -7.93 -3.20
C LYS A 198 -27.44 -9.38 -2.70
N TRP A 199 -27.97 -9.65 -1.52
CA TRP A 199 -27.96 -10.98 -0.91
C TRP A 199 -28.74 -12.00 -1.73
N GLY A 200 -28.25 -13.22 -1.77
CA GLY A 200 -28.79 -14.30 -2.59
C GLY A 200 -28.58 -14.16 -4.10
N ARG A 201 -27.92 -13.08 -4.56
CA ARG A 201 -27.56 -12.89 -5.98
C ARG A 201 -26.20 -13.46 -6.27
N TYR A 202 -25.92 -13.65 -7.55
CA TYR A 202 -24.63 -14.16 -8.04
C TYR A 202 -23.88 -13.09 -8.83
N ILE A 203 -22.60 -12.94 -8.55
CA ILE A 203 -21.67 -12.10 -9.32
C ILE A 203 -20.64 -13.02 -9.96
N GLU A 204 -20.58 -13.02 -11.29
CA GLU A 204 -19.68 -13.92 -12.04
C GLU A 204 -19.80 -15.40 -11.58
N GLY A 205 -21.00 -15.82 -11.15
CA GLY A 205 -21.27 -17.18 -10.69
C GLY A 205 -20.83 -17.49 -9.24
N VAL A 206 -20.44 -16.47 -8.46
CA VAL A 206 -20.14 -16.58 -7.02
C VAL A 206 -21.30 -15.96 -6.22
N PRO A 207 -21.85 -16.65 -5.19
CA PRO A 207 -23.00 -16.16 -4.44
C PRO A 207 -22.59 -15.02 -3.48
N VAL A 208 -23.48 -14.03 -3.34
CA VAL A 208 -23.45 -13.04 -2.25
C VAL A 208 -24.29 -13.62 -1.10
N VAL A 209 -23.62 -14.04 -0.03
CA VAL A 209 -24.23 -14.87 1.01
C VAL A 209 -24.83 -14.07 2.18
N GLY A 210 -24.36 -12.83 2.42
CA GLY A 210 -24.85 -12.02 3.53
C GLY A 210 -24.05 -10.74 3.74
N GLY A 211 -24.18 -10.16 4.94
CA GLY A 211 -23.50 -8.96 5.42
C GLY A 211 -22.28 -9.24 6.30
N ARG A 212 -21.73 -8.17 6.93
CA ARG A 212 -20.55 -8.28 7.81
C ARG A 212 -20.70 -9.25 8.97
N ASP A 213 -21.91 -9.42 9.48
CA ASP A 213 -22.21 -10.30 10.61
C ASP A 213 -22.10 -11.79 10.24
N ASP A 214 -22.18 -12.12 8.95
CA ASP A 214 -22.07 -13.48 8.44
C ASP A 214 -20.63 -13.92 8.13
N ILE A 215 -19.63 -13.04 8.32
CA ILE A 215 -18.22 -13.31 7.96
C ILE A 215 -17.72 -14.56 8.68
N LEU A 216 -17.90 -14.66 10.01
CA LEU A 216 -17.39 -15.78 10.82
C LEU A 216 -18.04 -17.11 10.39
N SER A 217 -19.35 -17.13 10.24
CA SER A 217 -20.10 -18.32 9.81
C SER A 217 -19.72 -18.77 8.41
N CYS A 218 -19.50 -17.81 7.49
CA CYS A 218 -19.05 -18.12 6.14
C CYS A 218 -17.62 -18.70 6.10
N VAL A 219 -16.72 -18.20 6.93
CA VAL A 219 -15.35 -18.72 7.01
C VAL A 219 -15.38 -20.19 7.44
N GLU A 220 -16.16 -20.55 8.44
CA GLU A 220 -16.31 -21.93 8.90
C GLU A 220 -17.00 -22.80 7.87
N GLN A 221 -18.14 -22.37 7.32
CA GLN A 221 -18.94 -23.13 6.38
C GLN A 221 -18.20 -23.45 5.08
N PHE A 222 -17.51 -22.48 4.50
CA PHE A 222 -16.78 -22.64 3.25
C PHE A 222 -15.32 -23.05 3.43
N LYS A 223 -14.84 -23.13 4.68
CA LYS A 223 -13.43 -23.42 5.04
C LYS A 223 -12.49 -22.42 4.34
N ILE A 224 -12.73 -21.15 4.55
CA ILE A 224 -11.99 -20.06 3.94
C ILE A 224 -10.59 -19.98 4.54
N GLU A 225 -9.59 -19.79 3.70
CA GLU A 225 -8.18 -19.64 4.08
C GLU A 225 -7.69 -18.19 3.91
N LYS A 226 -8.37 -17.42 3.02
CA LYS A 226 -7.97 -16.06 2.67
C LYS A 226 -9.17 -15.14 2.52
N ILE A 227 -9.07 -13.93 3.05
CA ILE A 227 -10.09 -12.89 2.95
C ILE A 227 -9.51 -11.74 2.10
N VAL A 228 -10.26 -11.31 1.09
CA VAL A 228 -9.93 -10.15 0.25
C VAL A 228 -10.95 -9.05 0.49
N VAL A 229 -10.49 -7.91 1.00
CA VAL A 229 -11.34 -6.74 1.30
C VAL A 229 -11.28 -5.78 0.12
N ALA A 230 -12.38 -5.66 -0.63
CA ALA A 230 -12.49 -4.87 -1.86
C ALA A 230 -13.59 -3.80 -1.74
N ILE A 231 -13.52 -2.95 -0.70
CA ILE A 231 -14.47 -1.88 -0.38
C ILE A 231 -13.80 -0.49 -0.33
N PRO A 232 -13.19 -0.01 -1.42
CA PRO A 232 -12.42 1.24 -1.41
C PRO A 232 -13.26 2.49 -1.13
N SER A 233 -14.57 2.44 -1.33
CA SER A 233 -15.51 3.53 -1.06
C SER A 233 -16.07 3.54 0.37
N ALA A 234 -15.77 2.52 1.18
CA ALA A 234 -16.20 2.47 2.56
C ALA A 234 -15.45 3.52 3.40
N THR A 235 -16.13 4.08 4.40
CA THR A 235 -15.52 4.96 5.39
C THR A 235 -14.43 4.22 6.19
N ALA A 236 -13.52 4.98 6.79
CA ALA A 236 -12.47 4.38 7.63
C ALA A 236 -13.07 3.57 8.80
N GLN A 237 -14.19 4.04 9.37
CA GLN A 237 -14.88 3.33 10.45
C GLN A 237 -15.51 2.01 9.98
N GLU A 238 -16.24 2.01 8.88
CA GLU A 238 -16.85 0.78 8.32
C GLU A 238 -15.79 -0.26 7.97
N LYS A 239 -14.70 0.19 7.36
CA LYS A 239 -13.57 -0.67 7.03
C LYS A 239 -12.91 -1.27 8.27
N ARG A 240 -12.71 -0.46 9.32
CA ARG A 240 -12.20 -0.89 10.61
C ARG A 240 -13.10 -1.95 11.25
N ASP A 241 -14.43 -1.72 11.25
CA ASP A 241 -15.40 -2.65 11.85
C ASP A 241 -15.34 -4.01 11.15
N ILE A 242 -15.33 -4.02 9.82
CA ILE A 242 -15.20 -5.24 9.02
C ILE A 242 -13.85 -5.94 9.29
N LEU A 243 -12.74 -5.20 9.28
CA LEU A 243 -11.42 -5.76 9.56
C LEU A 243 -11.30 -6.32 10.99
N ASN A 244 -12.01 -5.70 11.95
CA ASN A 244 -12.09 -6.20 13.32
C ASN A 244 -12.82 -7.55 13.43
N ILE A 245 -13.81 -7.82 12.57
CA ILE A 245 -14.45 -9.13 12.48
C ILE A 245 -13.51 -10.11 11.77
N CYS A 246 -12.93 -9.70 10.65
CA CYS A 246 -12.04 -10.55 9.84
C CYS A 246 -10.82 -11.07 10.63
N LYS A 247 -10.21 -10.26 11.49
CA LYS A 247 -9.03 -10.67 12.28
C LYS A 247 -9.32 -11.82 13.26
N GLU A 248 -10.60 -12.03 13.64
CA GLU A 248 -10.97 -13.13 14.54
C GLU A 248 -11.05 -14.47 13.80
N THR A 249 -11.04 -14.46 12.45
CA THR A 249 -11.13 -15.67 11.63
C THR A 249 -9.81 -16.45 11.55
N GLY A 250 -8.66 -15.81 11.78
CA GLY A 250 -7.32 -16.39 11.58
C GLY A 250 -6.95 -16.62 10.11
N CYS A 251 -7.72 -16.09 9.15
CA CYS A 251 -7.43 -16.20 7.72
C CYS A 251 -6.36 -15.18 7.27
N GLU A 252 -5.64 -15.51 6.20
CA GLU A 252 -4.79 -14.52 5.49
C GLU A 252 -5.66 -13.37 4.99
N MET A 253 -5.27 -12.12 5.25
CA MET A 253 -6.05 -10.96 4.87
C MET A 253 -5.32 -10.08 3.86
N LYS A 254 -6.00 -9.76 2.75
CA LYS A 254 -5.55 -8.80 1.74
C LYS A 254 -6.54 -7.65 1.62
N ASN A 255 -6.04 -6.45 1.44
CA ASN A 255 -6.84 -5.23 1.28
C ASN A 255 -6.54 -4.54 -0.04
N LEU A 256 -7.57 -3.99 -0.68
CA LEU A 256 -7.42 -3.13 -1.84
C LEU A 256 -7.19 -1.69 -1.36
N PRO A 257 -6.02 -1.08 -1.65
CA PRO A 257 -5.75 0.31 -1.30
C PRO A 257 -6.69 1.28 -2.04
N GLY A 258 -6.95 2.43 -1.44
CA GLY A 258 -7.97 3.42 -1.74
C GLY A 258 -8.26 3.86 -3.18
N ILE A 259 -9.19 4.80 -3.30
CA ILE A 259 -9.94 5.26 -4.48
C ILE A 259 -9.08 5.72 -5.68
N TYR A 260 -7.85 6.19 -5.50
CA TYR A 260 -7.02 6.75 -6.57
C TYR A 260 -6.68 5.75 -7.70
N GLN A 261 -6.60 4.47 -7.41
CA GLN A 261 -6.34 3.44 -8.43
C GLN A 261 -7.57 3.10 -9.28
N PHE A 262 -8.78 3.50 -8.86
CA PHE A 262 -10.01 3.37 -9.64
C PHE A 262 -10.10 4.35 -10.80
N LEU A 263 -9.50 5.53 -10.68
CA LEU A 263 -9.53 6.56 -11.71
C LEU A 263 -8.67 6.19 -12.93
N THR A 264 -7.70 5.30 -12.74
CA THR A 264 -6.82 4.81 -13.82
C THR A 264 -7.33 3.54 -14.51
N GLY A 265 -8.44 2.93 -14.04
CA GLY A 265 -9.02 1.72 -14.64
C GLY A 265 -8.24 0.43 -14.42
N GLU A 266 -7.20 0.43 -13.58
CA GLU A 266 -6.30 -0.71 -13.37
C GLU A 266 -6.44 -1.30 -11.96
N VAL A 267 -7.60 -1.89 -11.63
CA VAL A 267 -7.72 -2.72 -10.42
C VAL A 267 -7.33 -4.14 -10.77
N ARG A 268 -6.14 -4.56 -10.36
CA ARG A 268 -5.61 -5.92 -10.55
C ARG A 268 -5.35 -6.58 -9.19
N VAL A 269 -5.32 -7.90 -9.16
CA VAL A 269 -4.93 -8.67 -7.95
C VAL A 269 -3.53 -8.28 -7.46
N SER A 270 -2.63 -7.90 -8.36
CA SER A 270 -1.31 -7.35 -8.02
C SER A 270 -1.37 -6.04 -7.20
N ALA A 271 -2.51 -5.36 -7.15
CA ALA A 271 -2.74 -4.19 -6.32
C ALA A 271 -3.15 -4.53 -4.88
N LEU A 272 -3.49 -5.79 -4.59
CA LEU A 272 -3.83 -6.24 -3.23
C LEU A 272 -2.58 -6.20 -2.34
N LYS A 273 -2.72 -5.55 -1.19
CA LYS A 273 -1.68 -5.49 -0.16
C LYS A 273 -2.13 -6.25 1.08
N ASP A 274 -1.16 -6.70 1.86
CA ASP A 274 -1.47 -7.22 3.19
C ASP A 274 -2.19 -6.13 3.99
N VAL A 275 -3.16 -6.55 4.83
CA VAL A 275 -3.81 -5.62 5.74
C VAL A 275 -2.75 -5.11 6.72
N ALA A 276 -2.53 -3.81 6.68
CA ALA A 276 -1.58 -3.17 7.56
C ALA A 276 -2.24 -2.84 8.91
N VAL A 277 -1.42 -2.66 9.95
CA VAL A 277 -1.91 -2.25 11.28
C VAL A 277 -2.59 -0.89 11.22
N GLU A 278 -2.14 -0.05 10.31
CA GLU A 278 -2.70 1.27 10.02
C GLU A 278 -4.18 1.17 9.61
N ASP A 279 -4.56 0.14 8.86
CA ASP A 279 -5.94 -0.12 8.45
C ASP A 279 -6.86 -0.43 9.65
N LEU A 280 -6.31 -1.02 10.73
CA LEU A 280 -7.05 -1.32 11.96
C LEU A 280 -7.24 -0.11 12.88
N LEU A 281 -6.46 0.94 12.71
CA LEU A 281 -6.58 2.15 13.53
C LEU A 281 -7.77 3.03 13.10
N GLY A 282 -8.29 2.82 11.89
CA GLY A 282 -9.52 3.45 11.40
C GLY A 282 -9.48 4.98 11.45
N ARG A 283 -8.36 5.58 11.04
CA ARG A 283 -8.25 7.04 10.94
C ARG A 283 -8.74 7.50 9.57
N ASP A 284 -9.54 8.55 9.56
CA ASP A 284 -9.94 9.19 8.31
C ASP A 284 -8.73 9.86 7.64
N PRO A 285 -8.67 9.89 6.31
CA PRO A 285 -7.64 10.61 5.59
C PRO A 285 -7.60 12.08 6.02
N ILE A 286 -6.41 12.54 6.39
CA ILE A 286 -6.22 13.92 6.83
C ILE A 286 -6.51 14.88 5.68
N LYS A 287 -7.25 15.94 5.97
CA LYS A 287 -7.49 17.06 5.06
C LYS A 287 -6.52 18.17 5.41
N VAL A 288 -5.58 18.47 4.51
CA VAL A 288 -4.71 19.63 4.55
C VAL A 288 -5.03 20.58 3.40
N ASN A 289 -4.70 21.85 3.56
CA ASN A 289 -4.87 22.81 2.48
C ASN A 289 -3.68 22.75 1.52
N MET A 290 -3.82 21.91 0.49
CA MET A 290 -2.80 21.69 -0.52
C MET A 290 -2.36 22.97 -1.23
N GLN A 291 -3.28 23.95 -1.39
CA GLN A 291 -2.98 25.21 -2.07
C GLN A 291 -2.07 26.10 -1.20
N GLU A 292 -2.32 26.19 0.10
CA GLU A 292 -1.47 26.93 1.03
C GLU A 292 -0.07 26.34 1.12
N ILE A 293 0.04 25.02 1.22
CA ILE A 293 1.33 24.33 1.27
C ILE A 293 2.09 24.55 -0.04
N ASN A 294 1.40 24.41 -1.19
CA ASN A 294 2.03 24.66 -2.49
C ASN A 294 2.55 26.11 -2.61
N ALA A 295 1.74 27.09 -2.26
CA ALA A 295 2.14 28.51 -2.30
C ALA A 295 3.34 28.80 -1.38
N PHE A 296 3.48 28.07 -0.29
CA PHE A 296 4.57 28.22 0.67
C PHE A 296 5.88 27.58 0.18
N ILE A 297 5.82 26.44 -0.53
CA ILE A 297 7.00 25.64 -0.91
C ILE A 297 7.46 25.94 -2.34
N GLN A 298 6.51 26.17 -3.28
CA GLN A 298 6.83 26.32 -4.68
C GLN A 298 7.85 27.44 -4.93
N GLY A 299 8.90 27.11 -5.69
CA GLY A 299 9.97 28.05 -6.03
C GLY A 299 10.93 28.38 -4.90
N LYS A 300 10.80 27.76 -3.71
CA LYS A 300 11.69 27.94 -2.56
C LYS A 300 12.79 26.90 -2.53
N LYS A 301 13.94 27.26 -1.94
CA LYS A 301 14.98 26.31 -1.54
C LYS A 301 14.62 25.74 -0.19
N VAL A 302 14.36 24.46 -0.12
CA VAL A 302 13.93 23.77 1.11
C VAL A 302 15.01 22.80 1.57
N MET A 303 15.43 22.91 2.82
CA MET A 303 16.37 22.00 3.44
C MET A 303 15.66 21.09 4.44
N VAL A 304 15.97 19.79 4.41
CA VAL A 304 15.53 18.81 5.40
C VAL A 304 16.76 18.20 6.07
N THR A 305 16.99 18.50 7.35
CA THR A 305 18.04 17.83 8.14
C THR A 305 17.49 16.53 8.72
N GLY A 306 18.33 15.48 8.75
CA GLY A 306 17.83 14.13 9.08
C GLY A 306 16.90 13.57 7.98
N GLY A 307 17.15 13.96 6.72
CA GLY A 307 16.30 13.66 5.58
C GLY A 307 16.27 12.19 5.18
N GLY A 308 17.22 11.37 5.62
CA GLY A 308 17.19 9.90 5.50
C GLY A 308 16.35 9.20 6.58
N GLY A 309 15.97 9.90 7.67
CA GLY A 309 15.12 9.38 8.72
C GLY A 309 13.67 9.18 8.27
N SER A 310 12.86 8.50 9.10
CA SER A 310 11.45 8.19 8.77
C SER A 310 10.60 9.43 8.51
N ILE A 311 10.70 10.46 9.35
CA ILE A 311 9.99 11.73 9.15
C ILE A 311 10.65 12.57 8.07
N GLY A 312 11.99 12.69 8.10
CA GLY A 312 12.73 13.47 7.12
C GLY A 312 12.52 12.99 5.69
N SER A 313 12.57 11.68 5.44
CA SER A 313 12.31 11.11 4.10
C SER A 313 10.86 11.29 3.67
N GLY A 314 9.91 11.19 4.62
CA GLY A 314 8.51 11.50 4.37
C GLY A 314 8.31 12.97 3.96
N LEU A 315 8.97 13.92 4.67
CA LEU A 315 8.98 15.33 4.30
C LEU A 315 9.58 15.54 2.91
N CYS A 316 10.74 14.93 2.63
CA CYS A 316 11.39 15.05 1.31
C CYS A 316 10.48 14.58 0.17
N ARG A 317 9.77 13.44 0.35
CA ARG A 317 8.81 12.93 -0.65
C ARG A 317 7.69 13.92 -0.91
N LEU A 318 7.09 14.43 0.15
CA LEU A 318 5.94 15.33 0.04
C LEU A 318 6.37 16.72 -0.48
N ILE A 319 7.49 17.28 -0.03
CA ILE A 319 8.05 18.54 -0.53
C ILE A 319 8.34 18.46 -2.03
N ALA A 320 8.88 17.34 -2.51
CA ALA A 320 9.16 17.15 -3.93
C ALA A 320 7.89 17.23 -4.81
N GLU A 321 6.71 16.89 -4.28
CA GLU A 321 5.42 17.01 -4.98
C GLU A 321 4.98 18.45 -5.19
N TYR A 322 5.48 19.39 -4.38
CA TYR A 322 5.14 20.83 -4.44
C TYR A 322 6.15 21.66 -5.25
N HIS A 323 7.00 21.02 -6.06
CA HIS A 323 7.92 21.68 -6.99
C HIS A 323 8.78 22.79 -6.36
N PRO A 324 9.58 22.50 -5.31
CA PRO A 324 10.51 23.46 -4.76
C PRO A 324 11.54 23.84 -5.84
N LYS A 325 12.14 25.04 -5.71
CA LYS A 325 13.26 25.46 -6.57
C LYS A 325 14.45 24.50 -6.40
N GLN A 326 14.73 24.09 -5.15
CA GLN A 326 15.77 23.13 -4.82
C GLN A 326 15.39 22.40 -3.53
N LEU A 327 15.58 21.10 -3.48
CA LEU A 327 15.46 20.29 -2.27
C LEU A 327 16.83 19.84 -1.80
N ILE A 328 17.21 20.23 -0.56
CA ILE A 328 18.50 19.94 0.05
C ILE A 328 18.27 18.93 1.18
N ILE A 329 18.86 17.77 1.08
CA ILE A 329 18.85 16.71 2.10
C ILE A 329 20.19 16.76 2.82
N PHE A 330 20.16 16.90 4.15
CA PHE A 330 21.35 16.86 5.00
C PHE A 330 21.19 15.77 6.04
N ASP A 331 22.05 14.76 6.01
CA ASP A 331 21.96 13.61 6.93
C ASP A 331 23.37 13.13 7.31
N ILE A 332 23.48 12.51 8.48
CA ILE A 332 24.74 11.88 8.93
C ILE A 332 24.88 10.45 8.37
N TYR A 333 23.76 9.78 8.08
CA TYR A 333 23.73 8.39 7.66
C TYR A 333 23.58 8.27 6.14
N GLU A 334 24.68 7.93 5.47
CA GLU A 334 24.77 7.92 4.01
C GLU A 334 23.80 6.96 3.33
N ASN A 335 23.59 5.74 3.88
CA ASN A 335 22.79 4.74 3.22
C ASN A 335 21.33 5.20 3.06
N ASN A 336 20.72 5.69 4.14
CA ASN A 336 19.34 6.19 4.07
C ASN A 336 19.24 7.46 3.19
N ALA A 337 20.26 8.31 3.20
CA ALA A 337 20.31 9.49 2.33
C ALA A 337 20.44 9.09 0.86
N TYR A 338 21.19 8.04 0.56
CA TYR A 338 21.32 7.47 -0.78
C TYR A 338 20.00 6.86 -1.27
N ASP A 339 19.32 6.09 -0.42
CA ASP A 339 18.05 5.44 -0.78
C ASP A 339 17.00 6.47 -1.17
N ILE A 340 16.79 7.52 -0.36
CA ILE A 340 15.83 8.58 -0.69
C ILE A 340 16.28 9.38 -1.93
N GLN A 341 17.57 9.57 -2.16
CA GLN A 341 18.08 10.19 -3.38
C GLN A 341 17.69 9.40 -4.63
N GLN A 342 17.90 8.08 -4.63
CA GLN A 342 17.57 7.22 -5.77
C GLN A 342 16.07 7.23 -6.04
N GLU A 343 15.26 7.15 -4.99
CA GLU A 343 13.80 7.21 -5.09
C GLU A 343 13.33 8.51 -5.74
N LEU A 344 13.80 9.66 -5.22
CA LEU A 344 13.37 10.98 -5.69
C LEU A 344 13.86 11.28 -7.11
N LYS A 345 15.10 10.94 -7.46
CA LYS A 345 15.63 11.10 -8.83
C LYS A 345 14.83 10.29 -9.84
N LYS A 346 14.38 9.08 -9.47
CA LYS A 346 13.55 8.24 -10.34
C LYS A 346 12.14 8.81 -10.52
N LYS A 347 11.53 9.33 -9.43
CA LYS A 347 10.14 9.83 -9.44
C LYS A 347 10.03 11.26 -10.00
N TYR A 348 11.03 12.09 -9.75
CA TYR A 348 11.10 13.49 -10.12
C TYR A 348 12.43 13.84 -10.80
N PRO A 349 12.64 13.44 -12.08
CA PRO A 349 13.91 13.65 -12.77
C PRO A 349 14.33 15.13 -12.90
N GLU A 350 13.38 16.06 -12.94
CA GLU A 350 13.59 17.50 -13.11
C GLU A 350 13.83 18.24 -11.77
N LEU A 351 13.76 17.53 -10.62
CA LEU A 351 13.98 18.12 -9.32
C LEU A 351 15.45 18.46 -9.12
N ASP A 352 15.74 19.74 -8.83
CA ASP A 352 17.08 20.12 -8.34
C ASP A 352 17.28 19.58 -6.92
N LEU A 353 17.84 18.37 -6.85
CA LEU A 353 18.04 17.59 -5.62
C LEU A 353 19.51 17.56 -5.22
N VAL A 354 19.80 18.13 -4.06
CA VAL A 354 21.13 18.11 -3.43
C VAL A 354 21.09 17.21 -2.21
N VAL A 355 22.00 16.26 -2.11
CA VAL A 355 22.13 15.36 -0.94
C VAL A 355 23.52 15.48 -0.37
N LEU A 356 23.59 15.86 0.91
CA LEU A 356 24.82 16.18 1.61
C LEU A 356 24.95 15.34 2.87
N ILE A 357 26.13 14.76 3.08
CA ILE A 357 26.46 14.01 4.28
C ILE A 357 27.21 14.91 5.26
N GLY A 358 26.76 14.89 6.51
CA GLY A 358 27.37 15.65 7.59
C GLY A 358 26.59 15.58 8.89
N SER A 359 27.24 15.99 9.98
CA SER A 359 26.64 16.06 11.31
C SER A 359 26.18 17.48 11.62
N ILE A 360 24.99 17.65 12.19
CA ILE A 360 24.52 18.94 12.72
C ILE A 360 25.34 19.43 13.92
N ARG A 361 26.17 18.57 14.52
CA ARG A 361 27.10 18.92 15.60
C ARG A 361 28.33 19.65 15.09
N ASP A 362 28.67 19.48 13.81
CA ASP A 362 29.81 20.11 13.17
C ASP A 362 29.46 21.51 12.67
N SER A 363 29.91 22.51 13.42
CA SER A 363 29.65 23.93 13.13
C SER A 363 30.23 24.37 11.78
N ARG A 364 31.44 23.90 11.40
CA ARG A 364 32.07 24.25 10.14
C ARG A 364 31.27 23.72 8.96
N ARG A 365 30.88 22.43 9.04
CA ARG A 365 30.11 21.77 7.98
C ARG A 365 28.77 22.43 7.80
N ILE A 366 28.03 22.68 8.90
CA ILE A 366 26.67 23.24 8.82
C ILE A 366 26.71 24.69 8.28
N ASN A 367 27.64 25.51 8.75
CA ASN A 367 27.81 26.87 8.25
C ASN A 367 28.13 26.90 6.75
N ALA A 368 29.13 26.13 6.30
CA ALA A 368 29.49 26.03 4.90
C ALA A 368 28.31 25.60 4.00
N VAL A 369 27.46 24.69 4.48
CA VAL A 369 26.25 24.25 3.75
C VAL A 369 25.23 25.40 3.67
N PHE A 370 24.96 26.13 4.77
CA PHE A 370 24.02 27.22 4.76
C PHE A 370 24.51 28.40 3.92
N GLU A 371 25.77 28.75 3.98
CA GLU A 371 26.41 29.78 3.15
C GLU A 371 26.30 29.48 1.65
N THR A 372 26.54 28.22 1.28
CA THR A 372 26.55 27.78 -0.12
C THR A 372 25.12 27.73 -0.70
N TYR A 373 24.20 27.12 0.00
CA TYR A 373 22.88 26.81 -0.54
C TYR A 373 21.81 27.85 -0.17
N ARG A 374 21.94 28.54 0.96
CA ARG A 374 21.02 29.56 1.48
C ARG A 374 19.56 29.11 1.40
N PRO A 375 19.14 28.10 2.18
CA PRO A 375 17.78 27.60 2.15
C PRO A 375 16.80 28.67 2.67
N ASP A 376 15.66 28.82 1.98
CA ASP A 376 14.55 29.67 2.41
C ASP A 376 13.79 29.05 3.59
N ILE A 377 13.65 27.72 3.59
CA ILE A 377 12.89 26.99 4.59
C ILE A 377 13.73 25.79 5.07
N VAL A 378 13.74 25.57 6.37
CA VAL A 378 14.42 24.45 7.01
C VAL A 378 13.41 23.62 7.81
N TYR A 379 13.31 22.33 7.51
CA TYR A 379 12.67 21.33 8.37
C TYR A 379 13.73 20.55 9.11
N HIS A 380 13.83 20.80 10.42
CA HIS A 380 14.87 20.21 11.25
C HIS A 380 14.39 18.94 11.93
N ALA A 381 14.63 17.78 11.27
CA ALA A 381 14.23 16.45 11.76
C ALA A 381 15.42 15.59 12.25
N ALA A 382 16.65 16.12 12.23
CA ALA A 382 17.83 15.44 12.73
C ALA A 382 17.80 15.38 14.27
N ALA A 383 17.66 14.19 14.84
CA ALA A 383 17.68 13.97 16.29
C ALA A 383 17.93 12.49 16.64
N HIS A 384 18.54 12.25 17.81
CA HIS A 384 18.52 10.94 18.45
C HIS A 384 17.19 10.79 19.20
N LYS A 385 16.47 9.65 18.97
CA LYS A 385 15.10 9.46 19.47
C LYS A 385 14.88 8.26 20.38
N HIS A 386 15.84 7.33 20.44
CA HIS A 386 15.67 6.10 21.21
C HIS A 386 15.95 6.34 22.68
N VAL A 387 14.88 6.32 23.48
CA VAL A 387 14.93 6.63 24.93
C VAL A 387 15.96 5.76 25.64
N PRO A 388 15.97 4.41 25.56
CA PRO A 388 16.96 3.62 26.29
C PRO A 388 18.41 3.95 25.94
N LEU A 389 18.71 4.13 24.63
CA LEU A 389 20.06 4.45 24.20
C LEU A 389 20.52 5.83 24.66
N MET A 390 19.58 6.78 24.79
CA MET A 390 19.90 8.12 25.26
C MET A 390 20.04 8.15 26.78
N GLU A 391 19.30 7.29 27.50
CA GLU A 391 19.56 7.09 28.94
C GLU A 391 20.97 6.54 29.19
N ASP A 392 21.46 5.63 28.35
CA ASP A 392 22.82 5.11 28.45
C ASP A 392 23.87 6.11 27.95
N SER A 393 23.47 7.11 27.15
CA SER A 393 24.38 8.07 26.48
C SER A 393 23.83 9.51 26.58
N PRO A 394 23.66 10.07 27.78
CA PRO A 394 22.98 11.35 28.00
C PRO A 394 23.71 12.53 27.33
N CYS A 395 25.04 12.55 27.36
CA CYS A 395 25.84 13.58 26.71
C CYS A 395 25.65 13.61 25.19
N GLU A 396 25.52 12.44 24.57
CA GLU A 396 25.25 12.37 23.11
C GLU A 396 23.87 12.90 22.76
N SER A 397 22.85 12.69 23.62
CA SER A 397 21.54 13.30 23.47
C SER A 397 21.62 14.83 23.45
N ILE A 398 22.39 15.42 24.37
CA ILE A 398 22.56 16.87 24.46
C ILE A 398 23.39 17.42 23.30
N LYS A 399 24.54 16.80 22.98
CA LYS A 399 25.39 17.22 21.85
C LYS A 399 24.61 17.25 20.53
N ASN A 400 23.85 16.19 20.27
CA ASN A 400 23.14 16.05 19.00
C ASN A 400 21.84 16.85 18.99
N ASN A 401 20.95 16.64 19.98
CA ASN A 401 19.62 17.22 19.93
C ASN A 401 19.66 18.72 20.27
N ALA A 402 20.13 19.10 21.46
CA ALA A 402 20.11 20.48 21.91
C ALA A 402 21.15 21.34 21.17
N ILE A 403 22.44 20.98 21.27
CA ILE A 403 23.52 21.80 20.70
C ILE A 403 23.52 21.75 19.17
N GLY A 404 23.21 20.58 18.57
CA GLY A 404 23.05 20.46 17.12
C GLY A 404 21.90 21.30 16.58
N THR A 405 20.75 21.36 17.29
CA THR A 405 19.64 22.27 16.94
C THR A 405 20.07 23.72 17.04
N TYR A 406 20.77 24.12 18.12
CA TYR A 406 21.26 25.48 18.28
C TYR A 406 22.15 25.91 17.10
N LYS A 407 23.16 25.12 16.78
CA LYS A 407 24.10 25.38 15.67
C LYS A 407 23.37 25.50 14.32
N THR A 408 22.39 24.61 14.08
CA THR A 408 21.61 24.66 12.84
C THR A 408 20.71 25.87 12.78
N ALA A 409 20.06 26.23 13.88
CA ALA A 409 19.20 27.42 14.00
C ALA A 409 20.05 28.71 13.81
N TYR A 410 21.23 28.77 14.41
CA TYR A 410 22.15 29.90 14.27
C TYR A 410 22.59 30.08 12.81
N ALA A 411 23.01 28.98 12.15
CA ALA A 411 23.39 29.01 10.74
C ALA A 411 22.21 29.44 9.84
N ALA A 412 20.99 28.97 10.12
CA ALA A 412 19.79 29.36 9.40
C ALA A 412 19.52 30.87 9.51
N MET A 413 19.57 31.41 10.74
CA MET A 413 19.40 32.82 11.01
C MET A 413 20.43 33.68 10.27
N MET A 414 21.71 33.34 10.38
CA MET A 414 22.79 34.09 9.78
C MET A 414 22.79 34.11 8.26
N ASN A 415 22.17 33.09 7.62
CA ASN A 415 22.09 32.99 6.16
C ASN A 415 20.73 33.36 5.58
N GLY A 416 19.89 34.08 6.34
CA GLY A 416 18.64 34.68 5.86
C GLY A 416 17.52 33.66 5.58
N CYS A 417 17.51 32.53 6.28
CA CYS A 417 16.38 31.59 6.24
C CYS A 417 15.11 32.28 6.67
N GLN A 418 14.02 32.04 5.92
CA GLN A 418 12.72 32.68 6.23
C GLN A 418 11.99 31.91 7.34
N ARG A 419 12.04 30.58 7.31
CA ARG A 419 11.34 29.72 8.24
C ARG A 419 12.16 28.53 8.69
N PHE A 420 12.25 28.33 10.01
CA PHE A 420 12.88 27.17 10.64
C PHE A 420 11.83 26.39 11.42
N VAL A 421 11.56 25.15 11.03
CA VAL A 421 10.55 24.29 11.64
C VAL A 421 11.25 23.13 12.35
N LEU A 422 11.23 23.13 13.67
CA LEU A 422 11.76 22.04 14.51
C LEU A 422 10.75 20.91 14.61
N ILE A 423 11.15 19.69 14.30
CA ILE A 423 10.39 18.48 14.62
C ILE A 423 10.60 18.12 16.09
N SER A 424 9.52 18.21 16.88
CA SER A 424 9.51 17.89 18.30
C SER A 424 8.62 16.67 18.61
N THR A 425 8.41 16.36 19.89
CA THR A 425 7.72 15.15 20.33
C THR A 425 6.86 15.41 21.56
N ASP A 426 5.85 14.56 21.79
CA ASP A 426 5.07 14.48 23.02
C ASP A 426 5.93 14.25 24.28
N LYS A 427 7.09 13.62 24.12
CA LYS A 427 8.04 13.33 25.22
C LYS A 427 8.78 14.56 25.75
N ALA A 428 8.69 15.69 25.06
CA ALA A 428 9.17 16.98 25.54
C ALA A 428 8.26 17.59 26.61
N VAL A 429 7.05 17.04 26.78
CA VAL A 429 6.08 17.46 27.80
C VAL A 429 6.35 16.71 29.10
N ASN A 430 6.62 17.43 30.20
CA ASN A 430 7.01 16.86 31.48
C ASN A 430 7.95 15.65 31.34
N PRO A 431 9.16 15.85 30.79
CA PRO A 431 10.03 14.74 30.40
C PRO A 431 10.46 13.91 31.63
N THR A 432 10.42 12.57 31.49
CA THR A 432 10.92 11.61 32.46
C THR A 432 12.22 10.93 32.02
N ASN A 433 12.74 11.35 30.87
CA ASN A 433 13.94 10.81 30.28
C ASN A 433 14.76 11.92 29.59
N ILE A 434 16.07 11.67 29.43
CA ILE A 434 17.00 12.66 28.88
C ILE A 434 16.73 12.99 27.42
N MET A 435 16.19 12.04 26.62
CA MET A 435 15.81 12.30 25.24
C MET A 435 14.66 13.32 25.18
N GLY A 436 13.63 13.15 25.99
CA GLY A 436 12.51 14.09 26.11
C GLY A 436 13.00 15.47 26.59
N ALA A 437 13.82 15.50 27.63
CA ALA A 437 14.44 16.73 28.16
C ALA A 437 15.28 17.44 27.09
N SER A 438 16.08 16.70 26.30
CA SER A 438 16.85 17.28 25.20
C SER A 438 15.95 17.90 24.11
N LYS A 439 14.78 17.33 23.83
CA LYS A 439 13.83 17.92 22.91
C LYS A 439 13.12 19.15 23.48
N ARG A 440 12.87 19.18 24.79
CA ARG A 440 12.39 20.38 25.47
C ARG A 440 13.43 21.51 25.38
N LEU A 441 14.70 21.23 25.58
CA LEU A 441 15.78 22.21 25.33
C LEU A 441 15.77 22.73 23.88
N CYS A 442 15.52 21.86 22.89
CA CYS A 442 15.39 22.31 21.49
C CYS A 442 14.24 23.31 21.29
N GLU A 443 13.09 23.07 21.95
CA GLU A 443 11.95 24.00 21.90
C GLU A 443 12.29 25.35 22.56
N MET A 444 12.96 25.32 23.71
CA MET A 444 13.44 26.54 24.39
C MET A 444 14.45 27.31 23.53
N ILE A 445 15.34 26.61 22.81
CA ILE A 445 16.26 27.20 21.82
C ILE A 445 15.46 27.95 20.75
N VAL A 446 14.52 27.29 20.11
CA VAL A 446 13.69 27.86 19.03
C VAL A 446 12.94 29.10 19.51
N GLN A 447 12.35 29.06 20.73
CA GLN A 447 11.68 30.20 21.34
C GLN A 447 12.65 31.35 21.68
N SER A 448 13.88 31.04 22.12
CA SER A 448 14.92 32.04 22.39
C SER A 448 15.35 32.76 21.12
N PHE A 449 15.59 32.05 20.03
CA PHE A 449 15.93 32.65 18.74
C PHE A 449 14.83 33.59 18.25
N ASP A 450 13.59 33.14 18.24
CA ASP A 450 12.46 33.94 17.82
C ASP A 450 12.31 35.21 18.67
N ARG A 451 12.45 35.07 19.99
CA ARG A 451 12.38 36.22 20.93
C ARG A 451 13.49 37.23 20.68
N MET A 452 14.76 36.78 20.56
CA MET A 452 15.90 37.70 20.29
C MET A 452 15.74 38.44 18.98
N ILE A 453 15.21 37.81 17.95
CA ILE A 453 14.93 38.44 16.65
C ILE A 453 13.83 39.49 16.79
N LYS A 454 12.71 39.18 17.47
CA LYS A 454 11.60 40.09 17.70
C LYS A 454 11.99 41.30 18.56
N GLU A 455 12.88 41.08 19.54
CA GLU A 455 13.45 42.16 20.39
C GLU A 455 14.58 42.93 19.69
N LYS A 456 14.99 42.50 18.47
CA LYS A 456 16.10 43.06 17.67
C LYS A 456 17.44 43.04 18.41
N THR A 457 17.70 41.99 19.14
CA THR A 457 18.92 41.75 19.93
C THR A 457 19.58 40.39 19.59
N PRO A 458 19.67 39.98 18.30
CA PRO A 458 20.22 38.67 17.93
C PRO A 458 21.72 38.53 18.28
N GLU A 459 22.41 39.65 18.47
CA GLU A 459 23.82 39.68 18.88
C GLU A 459 24.06 39.16 20.32
N ARG A 460 22.98 39.02 21.12
CA ARG A 460 23.04 38.41 22.46
C ARG A 460 23.07 36.88 22.40
N LEU A 461 22.78 36.26 21.27
CA LEU A 461 22.90 34.83 21.10
C LEU A 461 24.37 34.39 21.15
N PRO A 462 24.77 33.50 22.09
CA PRO A 462 26.15 33.06 22.17
C PRO A 462 26.59 32.23 20.97
N ILE A 463 27.86 32.30 20.61
CA ILE A 463 28.43 31.45 19.58
C ILE A 463 28.84 30.12 20.23
N LEU A 464 28.10 29.05 19.99
CA LEU A 464 28.36 27.74 20.56
C LEU A 464 29.19 26.85 19.62
N TYR A 465 30.50 26.96 19.67
CA TYR A 465 31.42 26.07 18.96
C TYR A 465 32.13 25.13 19.93
N ALA A 466 32.27 23.88 19.57
CA ALA A 466 32.94 22.88 20.38
C ALA A 466 34.47 23.10 20.47
N HIS A 467 35.01 23.89 19.54
CA HIS A 467 36.44 24.18 19.42
C HIS A 467 36.66 25.69 19.50
N ALA A 468 36.30 26.26 20.67
CA ALA A 468 36.36 27.71 20.91
C ALA A 468 37.83 28.29 20.81
N ASP A 469 38.80 27.44 20.91
CA ASP A 469 40.22 27.82 20.88
C ASP A 469 40.82 27.88 19.46
N ASP A 470 40.09 27.43 18.44
CA ASP A 470 40.55 27.54 17.06
C ASP A 470 40.37 28.99 16.55
N GLU A 471 41.37 29.49 15.80
CA GLU A 471 41.41 30.82 15.15
C GLU A 471 40.14 31.14 14.31
N ASP A 472 39.32 30.13 13.99
CA ASP A 472 38.03 30.25 13.30
C ASP A 472 36.95 30.98 14.12
N GLY A 473 37.09 31.10 15.44
CA GLY A 473 36.26 31.99 16.27
C GLY A 473 36.32 33.45 15.81
N ALA A 474 37.43 33.86 15.18
CA ALA A 474 37.64 35.17 14.61
C ALA A 474 36.88 35.37 13.28
N MET A 475 36.65 34.32 12.49
CA MET A 475 35.89 34.40 11.24
C MET A 475 34.42 34.71 11.49
N VAL A 476 33.83 34.14 12.53
CA VAL A 476 32.41 34.35 12.88
C VAL A 476 32.14 35.73 13.48
N LYS A 477 33.14 36.34 14.15
CA LYS A 477 33.05 37.72 14.64
C LYS A 477 32.94 38.77 13.52
N LYS A 478 33.23 38.43 12.27
CA LYS A 478 33.08 39.30 11.10
C LYS A 478 31.69 39.32 10.47
N HIS A 479 30.76 38.45 10.89
CA HIS A 479 29.41 38.55 10.42
C HIS A 479 28.71 39.69 11.14
N ILE A 480 28.65 40.82 10.44
CA ILE A 480 27.79 41.94 10.81
C ILE A 480 26.35 41.44 10.69
N PHE A 481 25.63 41.40 11.81
CA PHE A 481 24.20 41.13 11.78
C PHE A 481 23.54 42.13 10.84
N SER A 482 22.92 41.64 9.76
CA SER A 482 22.13 42.53 8.92
C SER A 482 20.99 43.03 9.77
N GLU A 483 20.68 44.34 9.69
CA GLU A 483 19.58 44.97 10.45
C GLU A 483 18.22 44.32 10.19
N ASP A 484 18.12 43.35 9.28
CA ASP A 484 16.87 42.83 8.70
C ASP A 484 16.74 41.29 8.85
N ILE A 485 17.18 40.72 9.99
CA ILE A 485 16.93 39.30 10.29
C ILE A 485 15.42 39.11 10.54
N LYS A 486 14.79 38.25 9.71
CA LYS A 486 13.33 37.98 9.73
C LYS A 486 13.00 36.47 9.86
N THR A 487 13.97 35.65 10.27
CA THR A 487 13.78 34.22 10.40
C THR A 487 12.72 33.94 11.47
N GLU A 488 11.66 33.21 11.10
CA GLU A 488 10.65 32.73 12.04
C GLU A 488 10.99 31.31 12.50
N PHE A 489 11.07 31.13 13.80
CA PHE A 489 11.39 29.86 14.44
C PHE A 489 10.18 29.26 15.09
N VAL A 490 9.86 28.00 14.78
CA VAL A 490 8.70 27.28 15.32
C VAL A 490 9.04 25.82 15.60
N ALA A 491 8.26 25.19 16.48
CA ALA A 491 8.33 23.74 16.74
C ALA A 491 6.99 23.08 16.46
N VAL A 492 7.03 21.79 16.08
CA VAL A 492 5.84 20.97 15.86
C VAL A 492 5.96 19.70 16.68
N ARG A 493 5.05 19.53 17.66
CA ARG A 493 4.93 18.37 18.53
C ARG A 493 3.96 17.35 17.97
N PHE A 494 4.36 16.09 17.96
CA PHE A 494 3.47 14.95 17.76
C PHE A 494 4.01 13.71 18.47
N GLY A 495 3.17 12.69 18.63
CA GLY A 495 3.51 11.44 19.30
C GLY A 495 4.20 10.42 18.40
N ASN A 496 3.92 9.13 18.63
CA ASN A 496 4.60 8.08 17.89
C ASN A 496 4.08 8.00 16.44
N VAL A 497 4.97 7.58 15.52
CA VAL A 497 4.65 7.38 14.12
C VAL A 497 4.74 5.90 13.78
N LEU A 498 3.70 5.39 13.11
CA LEU A 498 3.60 3.99 12.71
C LEU A 498 4.70 3.62 11.72
N GLY A 499 5.27 2.43 11.90
CA GLY A 499 6.24 1.89 10.96
C GLY A 499 7.59 2.63 10.91
N SER A 500 7.86 3.59 11.80
CA SER A 500 9.15 4.29 11.85
C SER A 500 10.28 3.34 12.28
N ASN A 501 11.51 3.58 11.77
CA ASN A 501 12.68 2.76 12.07
C ASN A 501 12.89 2.61 13.58
N GLY A 502 13.07 1.36 14.05
CA GLY A 502 13.27 1.02 15.45
C GLY A 502 12.04 1.22 16.34
N SER A 503 10.84 1.42 15.77
CA SER A 503 9.59 1.48 16.53
C SER A 503 9.04 0.09 16.85
N VAL A 504 7.97 0.06 17.66
CA VAL A 504 7.36 -1.16 18.20
C VAL A 504 6.83 -2.11 17.11
N ILE A 505 6.24 -1.59 16.01
CA ILE A 505 5.66 -2.41 14.94
C ILE A 505 6.73 -3.22 14.18
N PRO A 506 7.83 -2.64 13.66
CA PRO A 506 8.92 -3.42 13.10
C PRO A 506 9.53 -4.45 14.05
N LEU A 507 9.61 -4.11 15.34
CA LEU A 507 10.10 -5.04 16.37
C LEU A 507 9.17 -6.25 16.48
N PHE A 508 7.86 -6.01 16.69
CA PHE A 508 6.87 -7.08 16.80
C PHE A 508 6.82 -7.96 15.56
N LYS A 509 6.87 -7.38 14.35
CA LYS A 509 6.95 -8.16 13.11
C LYS A 509 8.17 -9.07 13.05
N LYS A 510 9.34 -8.60 13.50
CA LYS A 510 10.55 -9.43 13.57
C LYS A 510 10.42 -10.55 14.61
N GLN A 511 9.84 -10.27 15.76
CA GLN A 511 9.61 -11.26 16.81
C GLN A 511 8.61 -12.33 16.37
N ILE A 512 7.50 -11.93 15.73
CA ILE A 512 6.52 -12.86 15.18
C ILE A 512 7.15 -13.76 14.10
N ALA A 513 7.93 -13.18 13.18
CA ALA A 513 8.62 -13.92 12.14
C ALA A 513 9.66 -14.91 12.69
N ALA A 514 10.23 -14.62 13.86
CA ALA A 514 11.16 -15.49 14.57
C ALA A 514 10.47 -16.60 15.43
N GLY A 515 9.12 -16.63 15.47
CA GLY A 515 8.35 -17.58 16.29
C GLY A 515 8.07 -17.09 17.71
N GLY A 516 8.31 -15.83 18.01
CA GLY A 516 8.06 -15.21 19.32
C GLY A 516 9.22 -15.34 20.34
N PRO A 517 9.01 -14.98 21.59
CA PRO A 517 7.84 -14.25 22.11
C PRO A 517 7.78 -12.79 21.63
N VAL A 518 6.58 -12.20 21.63
CA VAL A 518 6.40 -10.75 21.46
C VAL A 518 6.54 -10.09 22.82
N THR A 519 7.45 -9.11 22.94
CA THR A 519 7.76 -8.46 24.21
C THR A 519 7.03 -7.11 24.32
N VAL A 520 6.19 -6.96 25.35
CA VAL A 520 5.46 -5.74 25.71
C VAL A 520 5.95 -5.25 27.06
N THR A 521 6.21 -3.96 27.21
CA THR A 521 6.79 -3.44 28.46
C THR A 521 5.80 -3.42 29.62
N HIS A 522 4.52 -3.18 29.36
CA HIS A 522 3.47 -3.24 30.39
C HIS A 522 2.11 -3.51 29.75
N PRO A 523 1.20 -4.29 30.38
CA PRO A 523 -0.12 -4.61 29.80
C PRO A 523 -1.00 -3.39 29.55
N ASP A 524 -0.87 -2.35 30.39
CA ASP A 524 -1.68 -1.13 30.30
C ASP A 524 -0.99 0.04 29.59
N ILE A 525 0.19 -0.20 29.01
CA ILE A 525 0.89 0.87 28.30
C ILE A 525 0.11 1.34 27.09
N ILE A 526 -0.09 2.65 26.99
CA ILE A 526 -0.77 3.27 25.86
C ILE A 526 0.15 4.25 25.13
N ARG A 527 -0.05 4.36 23.81
CA ARG A 527 0.63 5.34 22.97
C ARG A 527 -0.33 5.92 21.97
N TYR A 528 -0.06 7.14 21.57
CA TYR A 528 -0.73 7.77 20.46
C TYR A 528 0.05 7.46 19.18
N PHE A 529 -0.68 7.14 18.10
CA PHE A 529 -0.07 6.82 16.81
C PHE A 529 -0.66 7.66 15.69
N MET A 530 0.21 8.02 14.76
CA MET A 530 -0.12 8.68 13.51
C MET A 530 0.65 8.00 12.39
N THR A 531 0.15 7.99 11.16
CA THR A 531 0.94 7.52 10.02
C THR A 531 1.99 8.55 9.63
N ILE A 532 3.07 8.13 8.96
CA ILE A 532 4.10 9.07 8.46
C ILE A 532 3.50 10.10 7.50
N PRO A 533 2.67 9.71 6.48
CA PRO A 533 2.03 10.68 5.59
C PRO A 533 1.17 11.71 6.33
N GLU A 534 0.42 11.30 7.36
CA GLU A 534 -0.36 12.21 8.20
C GLU A 534 0.54 13.21 8.91
N ALA A 535 1.56 12.72 9.62
CA ALA A 535 2.49 13.57 10.39
C ALA A 535 3.17 14.61 9.49
N VAL A 536 3.71 14.19 8.33
CA VAL A 536 4.43 15.11 7.45
C VAL A 536 3.51 16.12 6.78
N SER A 537 2.27 15.73 6.42
CA SER A 537 1.28 16.67 5.86
C SER A 537 0.90 17.75 6.86
N LEU A 538 0.65 17.38 8.12
CA LEU A 538 0.33 18.34 9.17
C LEU A 538 1.54 19.20 9.56
N VAL A 539 2.76 18.66 9.53
CA VAL A 539 3.99 19.44 9.75
C VAL A 539 4.16 20.51 8.66
N LEU A 540 3.94 20.17 7.39
CA LEU A 540 4.00 21.15 6.32
C LEU A 540 2.92 22.23 6.49
N GLN A 541 1.69 21.84 6.83
CA GLN A 541 0.59 22.77 7.07
C GLN A 541 0.88 23.68 8.29
N ALA A 542 1.39 23.14 9.39
CA ALA A 542 1.80 23.92 10.56
C ALA A 542 2.89 24.95 10.18
N GLY A 543 3.83 24.54 9.32
CA GLY A 543 4.84 25.43 8.75
C GLY A 543 4.24 26.63 8.01
N THR A 544 3.08 26.51 7.35
CA THR A 544 2.42 27.63 6.67
C THR A 544 1.76 28.61 7.66
N TYR A 545 1.31 28.14 8.82
CA TYR A 545 0.62 28.96 9.84
C TYR A 545 1.57 29.71 10.76
N ALA A 546 2.84 29.37 10.76
CA ALA A 546 3.83 29.91 11.68
C ALA A 546 4.01 31.42 11.54
N LYS A 547 4.16 32.09 12.70
CA LYS A 547 4.42 33.53 12.85
C LYS A 547 5.63 33.81 13.75
N GLY A 548 6.27 32.72 14.19
CA GLY A 548 7.45 32.70 15.07
C GLY A 548 7.12 32.54 16.55
N GLY A 549 7.88 31.67 17.22
CA GLY A 549 7.78 31.36 18.64
C GLY A 549 6.72 30.31 19.01
N GLU A 550 5.89 29.87 18.05
CA GLU A 550 4.83 28.89 18.35
C GLU A 550 5.39 27.49 18.53
N ILE A 551 4.72 26.74 19.41
CA ILE A 551 4.81 25.29 19.51
C ILE A 551 3.49 24.73 19.01
N PHE A 552 3.48 24.22 17.78
CA PHE A 552 2.32 23.54 17.23
C PHE A 552 2.19 22.14 17.83
N VAL A 553 0.97 21.74 18.14
CA VAL A 553 0.64 20.41 18.69
C VAL A 553 -0.34 19.74 17.75
N LEU A 554 0.06 18.59 17.19
CA LEU A 554 -0.80 17.81 16.30
C LEU A 554 -1.76 16.93 17.08
N ASP A 555 -3.02 16.87 16.63
CA ASP A 555 -3.99 15.95 17.23
C ASP A 555 -3.65 14.51 16.87
N MET A 556 -3.34 13.73 17.88
CA MET A 556 -2.96 12.33 17.77
C MET A 556 -4.15 11.37 17.74
N GLY A 557 -5.38 11.85 17.84
CA GLY A 557 -6.58 11.03 17.89
C GLY A 557 -6.65 10.16 19.16
N SER A 558 -7.18 8.94 19.01
CA SER A 558 -7.41 8.03 20.14
C SER A 558 -6.13 7.29 20.55
N PRO A 559 -5.92 7.08 21.87
CA PRO A 559 -4.81 6.27 22.37
C PRO A 559 -4.98 4.79 22.04
N VAL A 560 -3.87 4.09 21.86
CA VAL A 560 -3.81 2.67 21.51
C VAL A 560 -3.05 1.90 22.56
N LYS A 561 -3.64 0.84 23.11
CA LYS A 561 -2.94 -0.11 23.99
C LYS A 561 -1.92 -0.92 23.18
N ILE A 562 -0.68 -0.98 23.64
CA ILE A 562 0.40 -1.71 22.96
C ILE A 562 0.15 -3.22 23.01
N ASP A 563 -0.45 -3.74 24.08
CA ASP A 563 -0.88 -5.14 24.14
C ASP A 563 -1.89 -5.48 23.04
N THR A 564 -2.91 -4.64 22.85
CA THR A 564 -3.90 -4.82 21.77
C THR A 564 -3.24 -4.75 20.39
N LEU A 565 -2.27 -3.86 20.20
CA LEU A 565 -1.49 -3.75 18.96
C LEU A 565 -0.70 -5.03 18.70
N ALA A 566 -0.04 -5.60 19.71
CA ALA A 566 0.69 -6.86 19.62
C ALA A 566 -0.23 -8.01 19.20
N ARG A 567 -1.36 -8.19 19.90
CA ARG A 567 -2.38 -9.20 19.59
C ARG A 567 -2.92 -9.08 18.19
N ASN A 568 -3.21 -7.87 17.74
CA ASN A 568 -3.67 -7.60 16.38
C ASN A 568 -2.61 -7.97 15.32
N LEU A 569 -1.34 -7.65 15.56
CA LEU A 569 -0.25 -8.03 14.66
C LEU A 569 -0.07 -9.55 14.54
N ILE A 570 -0.17 -10.28 15.65
CA ILE A 570 -0.10 -11.74 15.67
C ILE A 570 -1.27 -12.31 14.84
N LYS A 571 -2.52 -11.81 15.08
CA LYS A 571 -3.70 -12.25 14.33
C LYS A 571 -3.59 -11.91 12.82
N LEU A 572 -3.10 -10.72 12.47
CA LEU A 572 -2.85 -10.34 11.07
C LEU A 572 -1.82 -11.24 10.37
N SER A 573 -0.93 -11.86 11.14
CA SER A 573 0.04 -12.84 10.62
C SER A 573 -0.55 -14.27 10.50
N GLY A 574 -1.85 -14.44 10.75
CA GLY A 574 -2.53 -15.74 10.70
C GLY A 574 -2.25 -16.63 11.91
N LEU A 575 -1.71 -16.08 13.00
CA LEU A 575 -1.30 -16.79 14.21
C LEU A 575 -2.19 -16.41 15.41
N LYS A 576 -2.28 -17.28 16.39
CA LYS A 576 -3.09 -17.09 17.60
C LYS A 576 -2.24 -16.54 18.75
N PRO A 577 -2.61 -15.37 19.34
CA PRO A 577 -1.93 -14.86 20.53
C PRO A 577 -2.02 -15.86 21.67
N ASP A 578 -0.94 -15.96 22.44
CA ASP A 578 -0.76 -16.81 23.63
C ASP A 578 -0.80 -18.35 23.33
N ILE A 579 -1.11 -18.76 22.09
CA ILE A 579 -1.11 -20.14 21.65
C ILE A 579 0.10 -20.39 20.73
N ASP A 580 0.13 -19.74 19.55
CA ASP A 580 1.20 -19.87 18.58
C ASP A 580 2.38 -18.94 18.91
N ILE A 581 2.06 -17.72 19.36
CA ILE A 581 3.03 -16.69 19.76
C ILE A 581 2.69 -16.18 21.15
N LYS A 582 3.60 -16.37 22.10
CA LYS A 582 3.46 -15.84 23.48
C LYS A 582 3.70 -14.34 23.51
N ILE A 583 2.99 -13.65 24.40
CA ILE A 583 3.23 -12.24 24.76
C ILE A 583 3.88 -12.22 26.15
N GLU A 584 5.06 -11.64 26.24
CA GLU A 584 5.80 -11.50 27.51
C GLU A 584 5.87 -10.04 27.94
N TYR A 585 5.64 -9.79 29.22
CA TYR A 585 5.71 -8.46 29.81
C TYR A 585 7.05 -8.29 30.53
N THR A 586 7.86 -7.34 29.99
CA THR A 586 9.25 -7.16 30.43
C THR A 586 9.44 -6.13 31.54
N GLY A 587 8.40 -5.41 31.94
CA GLY A 587 8.50 -4.24 32.78
C GLY A 587 8.80 -2.96 31.99
N LEU A 588 8.44 -1.80 32.57
CA LEU A 588 8.77 -0.48 31.97
C LEU A 588 10.29 -0.29 31.96
N ARG A 589 10.79 0.24 30.87
CA ARG A 589 12.22 0.58 30.71
C ARG A 589 12.54 1.88 31.44
N PRO A 590 13.81 2.13 31.81
CA PRO A 590 14.23 3.40 32.38
C PRO A 590 13.74 4.59 31.55
N GLY A 591 13.12 5.57 32.18
CA GLY A 591 12.58 6.76 31.50
C GLY A 591 11.30 6.56 30.71
N GLU A 592 10.72 5.36 30.66
CA GLU A 592 9.49 5.09 29.92
C GLU A 592 8.24 5.42 30.75
N LYS A 593 7.36 6.28 30.19
CA LYS A 593 6.06 6.59 30.79
C LYS A 593 5.03 5.50 30.49
N LEU A 594 4.11 5.24 31.40
CA LEU A 594 2.95 4.39 31.15
C LEU A 594 2.00 5.06 30.14
N TYR A 595 1.82 6.37 30.26
CA TYR A 595 1.00 7.24 29.40
C TYR A 595 1.84 8.43 28.92
N GLU A 596 1.64 8.86 27.70
CA GLU A 596 2.28 10.05 27.12
C GLU A 596 1.28 11.23 27.11
N GLU A 597 1.78 12.40 27.49
CA GLU A 597 1.00 13.64 27.50
C GLU A 597 1.16 14.38 26.16
N LYS A 598 0.09 14.96 25.65
CA LYS A 598 0.15 15.77 24.41
C LYS A 598 0.64 17.19 24.66
N LEU A 599 0.26 17.76 25.78
CA LEU A 599 0.49 19.16 26.10
C LEU A 599 0.70 19.32 27.61
N MET A 600 1.48 20.32 28.00
CA MET A 600 1.57 20.74 29.42
C MET A 600 0.32 21.52 29.80
N ALA A 601 -0.17 21.30 31.02
CA ALA A 601 -1.39 21.93 31.51
C ALA A 601 -1.31 23.48 31.51
N GLU A 602 -0.12 24.04 31.70
CA GLU A 602 0.14 25.47 31.74
C GLU A 602 0.25 26.12 30.36
N GLU A 603 0.45 25.32 29.30
CA GLU A 603 0.65 25.84 27.95
C GLU A 603 -0.64 26.35 27.29
N GLY A 604 -1.83 25.85 27.71
CA GLY A 604 -3.09 26.17 27.02
C GLY A 604 -3.10 25.74 25.55
N LEU A 605 -4.24 25.88 24.91
CA LEU A 605 -4.41 25.56 23.47
C LEU A 605 -5.13 26.67 22.74
N LYS A 606 -4.57 27.12 21.61
CA LYS A 606 -5.26 28.01 20.65
C LYS A 606 -5.58 27.21 19.37
N LYS A 607 -6.77 27.42 18.82
CA LYS A 607 -7.18 26.79 17.56
C LYS A 607 -6.45 27.42 16.36
N THR A 608 -6.22 26.61 15.35
CA THR A 608 -5.81 27.05 14.01
C THR A 608 -6.97 26.83 13.02
N PRO A 609 -6.84 27.26 11.77
CA PRO A 609 -7.81 26.93 10.72
C PRO A 609 -7.96 25.43 10.44
N ASN A 610 -7.03 24.60 10.88
CA ASN A 610 -7.07 23.14 10.79
C ASN A 610 -7.32 22.55 12.17
N ASP A 611 -8.43 21.82 12.34
CA ASP A 611 -8.84 21.22 13.61
C ASP A 611 -7.85 20.20 14.18
N LEU A 612 -6.93 19.70 13.36
CA LEU A 612 -5.89 18.75 13.79
C LEU A 612 -4.58 19.42 14.21
N ILE A 613 -4.50 20.76 14.11
CA ILE A 613 -3.31 21.55 14.46
C ILE A 613 -3.71 22.59 15.50
N HIS A 614 -3.11 22.51 16.67
CA HIS A 614 -3.29 23.48 17.76
C HIS A 614 -2.00 24.23 18.00
N ILE A 615 -2.07 25.40 18.63
CA ILE A 615 -0.92 26.18 19.07
C ILE A 615 -0.89 26.11 20.60
N GLY A 616 0.20 25.56 21.16
CA GLY A 616 0.52 25.66 22.58
C GLY A 616 0.98 27.08 22.93
N CYS A 617 0.58 27.60 24.09
CA CYS A 617 1.11 28.86 24.60
C CYS A 617 2.49 28.60 25.20
N PRO A 618 3.54 29.31 24.77
CA PRO A 618 4.88 29.13 25.31
C PRO A 618 4.91 29.42 26.82
N ILE A 619 5.57 28.52 27.61
CA ILE A 619 5.84 28.79 29.01
C ILE A 619 6.91 29.87 29.11
N PRO A 620 6.65 30.96 29.84
CA PRO A 620 7.64 32.00 30.03
C PRO A 620 8.88 31.45 30.75
N PHE A 621 10.05 31.78 30.24
CA PHE A 621 11.34 31.49 30.87
C PHE A 621 12.30 32.64 30.63
N GLU A 622 13.29 32.74 31.49
CA GLU A 622 14.31 33.78 31.38
C GLU A 622 15.36 33.36 30.35
N VAL A 623 15.38 34.07 29.19
CA VAL A 623 16.16 33.66 28.01
C VAL A 623 17.66 33.82 28.21
N GLU A 624 18.11 34.92 28.88
CA GLU A 624 19.54 35.16 29.02
C GLU A 624 20.19 34.14 29.97
N GLY A 625 19.51 33.82 31.08
CA GLY A 625 19.93 32.75 32.00
C GLY A 625 19.93 31.38 31.29
N PHE A 626 18.90 31.08 30.52
CA PHE A 626 18.84 29.86 29.71
C PHE A 626 20.05 29.75 28.76
N LEU A 627 20.37 30.81 28.03
CA LEU A 627 21.50 30.80 27.08
C LEU A 627 22.86 30.60 27.76
N LYS A 628 23.07 31.19 28.95
CA LYS A 628 24.25 30.93 29.78
C LYS A 628 24.36 29.47 30.23
N HIS A 629 23.23 28.93 30.71
CA HIS A 629 23.15 27.50 31.08
C HIS A 629 23.40 26.58 29.91
N LEU A 630 22.91 26.93 28.72
CA LEU A 630 23.12 26.13 27.51
C LEU A 630 24.59 26.06 27.10
N GLN A 631 25.37 27.15 27.29
CA GLN A 631 26.81 27.15 27.05
C GLN A 631 27.52 26.20 28.03
N SER A 632 27.24 26.30 29.33
CA SER A 632 27.77 25.38 30.34
C SER A 632 27.38 23.93 30.07
N LEU A 633 26.13 23.70 29.64
CA LEU A 633 25.63 22.38 29.27
C LEU A 633 26.39 21.79 28.08
N MET A 634 26.77 22.63 27.11
CA MET A 634 27.60 22.21 25.98
C MET A 634 28.99 21.77 26.45
N GLU A 635 29.66 22.58 27.28
CA GLU A 635 30.97 22.26 27.83
C GLU A 635 30.96 20.91 28.59
N MET A 636 29.97 20.71 29.50
CA MET A 636 29.78 19.44 30.21
C MET A 636 29.52 18.27 29.26
N ALA A 637 28.68 18.48 28.27
CA ALA A 637 28.34 17.42 27.29
C ALA A 637 29.59 16.98 26.50
N TYR A 638 30.43 17.92 26.02
CA TYR A 638 31.64 17.58 25.29
C TYR A 638 32.74 16.99 26.17
N ALA A 639 32.78 17.33 27.46
CA ALA A 639 33.62 16.69 28.46
C ALA A 639 33.15 15.28 28.85
N ASN A 640 31.96 14.87 28.41
CA ASN A 640 31.28 13.63 28.83
C ASN A 640 31.07 13.55 30.37
N ASP A 641 30.67 14.66 30.97
CA ASP A 641 30.43 14.78 32.40
C ASP A 641 29.28 13.89 32.86
N GLU A 642 29.48 13.12 33.90
CA GLU A 642 28.49 12.21 34.46
C GLU A 642 27.29 12.95 35.11
N HIS A 643 27.48 14.20 35.55
CA HIS A 643 26.45 15.05 36.16
C HIS A 643 25.59 15.81 35.14
N ILE A 644 25.65 15.44 33.86
CA ILE A 644 24.91 16.11 32.78
C ILE A 644 23.39 16.10 33.01
N ARG A 645 22.85 15.05 33.66
CA ARG A 645 21.41 14.96 33.99
C ARG A 645 20.99 15.98 35.02
N ASP A 646 21.80 16.17 36.07
CA ASP A 646 21.53 17.14 37.10
C ASP A 646 21.49 18.55 36.54
N LYS A 647 22.43 18.86 35.63
CA LYS A 647 22.46 20.15 34.93
C LYS A 647 21.22 20.33 34.02
N VAL A 648 20.77 19.28 33.35
CA VAL A 648 19.55 19.33 32.55
C VAL A 648 18.30 19.53 33.41
N SER A 649 18.24 18.90 34.61
CA SER A 649 17.12 19.09 35.58
C SER A 649 17.09 20.51 36.11
N GLU A 650 18.23 21.16 36.32
CA GLU A 650 18.31 22.56 36.70
C GLU A 650 17.70 23.50 35.65
N ILE A 651 17.94 23.21 34.37
CA ILE A 651 17.52 24.03 33.23
C ILE A 651 16.06 23.75 32.87
N VAL A 652 15.72 22.48 32.76
CA VAL A 652 14.38 22.00 32.40
C VAL A 652 13.64 21.59 33.68
N THR A 653 13.06 22.56 34.38
CA THR A 653 12.41 22.36 35.68
C THR A 653 11.29 21.34 35.70
N THR A 654 10.75 21.02 34.53
CA THR A 654 9.72 19.96 34.31
C THR A 654 10.32 18.58 34.07
N TYR A 655 11.65 18.43 34.03
CA TYR A 655 12.32 17.15 33.87
C TYR A 655 12.45 16.44 35.23
N HIS A 656 11.78 15.31 35.36
CA HIS A 656 11.84 14.45 36.53
C HIS A 656 12.30 13.05 36.13
N PRO A 657 13.56 12.66 36.36
CA PRO A 657 14.06 11.34 36.04
C PRO A 657 13.20 10.23 36.63
N ALA A 658 12.88 9.20 35.87
CA ALA A 658 12.10 8.07 36.36
C ALA A 658 12.89 7.28 37.40
N GLY A 659 12.58 7.44 38.65
CA GLY A 659 13.25 6.81 39.81
C GLY A 659 12.95 7.55 41.10
N GLU A 660 12.65 8.84 41.05
CA GLU A 660 12.43 9.66 42.24
C GLU A 660 10.97 9.74 42.72
N HIS A 661 9.99 9.43 41.87
CA HIS A 661 8.56 9.39 42.22
C HIS A 661 7.80 8.25 41.53
N GLY A 662 8.07 7.03 41.98
CA GLY A 662 7.28 5.86 41.64
C GLY A 662 6.18 5.61 42.65
N SER A 663 5.02 6.17 42.50
CA SER A 663 3.72 5.70 42.98
C SER A 663 2.74 6.82 43.35
N GLU A 664 2.16 7.49 42.39
CA GLU A 664 0.96 8.26 42.65
C GLU A 664 -0.14 8.03 41.61
N LYS A 665 -1.28 7.56 42.14
CA LYS A 665 -2.65 7.57 41.56
C LYS A 665 -2.93 6.80 40.28
N LYS A 666 -3.00 5.48 40.41
CA LYS A 666 -3.28 4.50 39.37
C LYS A 666 -4.72 4.48 38.79
N GLY A 667 -5.69 5.18 39.35
CA GLY A 667 -7.11 5.08 38.97
C GLY A 667 -7.70 6.32 38.33
N GLU A 668 -7.36 7.49 38.79
CA GLU A 668 -8.07 8.73 38.44
C GLU A 668 -7.79 9.26 37.02
N VAL A 669 -6.63 9.00 36.47
CA VAL A 669 -6.24 9.49 35.12
C VAL A 669 -6.93 8.72 34.02
N TYR A 670 -7.15 7.42 34.21
CA TYR A 670 -7.85 6.59 33.20
C TYR A 670 -9.36 6.94 33.15
N GLU A 671 -9.99 7.15 34.27
CA GLU A 671 -11.39 7.59 34.33
C GLU A 671 -11.58 8.99 33.79
N ARG A 672 -10.62 9.88 33.99
CA ARG A 672 -10.64 11.25 33.42
C ARG A 672 -10.51 11.26 31.92
N LEU A 673 -9.63 10.42 31.32
CA LEU A 673 -9.46 10.28 29.87
C LEU A 673 -10.66 9.59 29.20
N LEU A 674 -11.38 8.73 29.92
CA LEU A 674 -12.63 8.11 29.42
C LEU A 674 -13.83 9.02 29.67
N GLY A 675 -13.84 9.82 30.75
CA GLY A 675 -14.93 10.77 31.10
C GLY A 675 -14.99 11.97 30.15
N GLU A 676 -13.86 12.47 29.67
CA GLU A 676 -13.81 13.57 28.70
C GLU A 676 -14.38 13.22 27.31
N LYS A 677 -14.48 11.92 26.97
CA LYS A 677 -15.18 11.48 25.74
C LYS A 677 -16.69 11.65 25.77
N ASN A 678 -17.29 11.64 26.96
CA ASN A 678 -18.75 11.76 27.11
C ASN A 678 -19.22 13.22 27.20
N SER A 679 -18.33 14.16 27.44
CA SER A 679 -18.66 15.59 27.53
C SER A 679 -18.47 16.38 26.23
N LEU A 680 -17.88 15.78 25.19
CA LEU A 680 -17.70 16.38 23.86
C LEU A 680 -18.74 15.93 22.82
N HIS A 681 -19.69 15.07 23.25
CA HIS A 681 -20.82 14.61 22.43
C HIS A 681 -22.20 14.99 23.00
N GLN A 682 -22.26 15.95 23.92
CA GLN A 682 -23.49 16.66 24.30
C GLN A 682 -23.53 18.08 23.79
#